data_0f4a73d769ec8eaa47c866856ffd0ec8
#
_entry.id   0f4a73d769ec8eaa47c866856ffd0ec8
#
_cell.length_a   1.000
_cell.length_b   1.000
_cell.length_c   1.000
_cell.angle_alpha   90.00
_cell.angle_beta   90.00
_cell.angle_gamma   90.00
#
_symmetry.space_group_name_H-M   'P 1'
#
loop_
_entity.id
_entity.type
_entity.pdbx_description
1 polymer ?
#
loop_
_entity_poly.entity_id
_entity_poly.type
_entity_poly.pdbx_seq_one_letter_code
_entity_poly.pdbx_strand_id
1 'polypeptide(L)'
;MSKYQTAPTESTSVPAGIPYIVTNEAAERFSFYGMKGILVIFMTKFLVDSTGQADFMSPEQAKAWYHSFTSAVYFFPLLGAVISDWLFGKYRTILWLSLVYCLGHLSLAFMDVHHPLIQGLMEPRDWLLVGLTLIAVGSGGIKPCVSAHVGDQFGKSNAHLMQKIFGWFYFSINLGAFVSTLLTPILLNSPDYGPAWAFGIPGVLMGIATVFFWMGRNTFIHIPAGGTDFFKELFSAEGFGALSRLFVIYLFVAMFWALFDQTGSAWVLQAEQMDRHFLGFKWHSSQIQAINPIMIMVFIPIFNGIQLGGIKLPGIYELIDRVFKLSPLRKIGIGFFLTVPAFLLPAWIQSEIDSGAVMNISWQLLAYVIMTAAEVFVSITCLEFSYTQAPKKMKSIVMAAYLLSVSLGNILVTGVNIFIQTEAPTFEADMTGEYVVMLTGKDASHSITDKVKIQVYENGEVVNNTESDAPPQMLTVDPIKAARPGESVTVFAQNLMEDSEDSPSFEWFSDNTALTIDAQNTPYATVQSSAEGEYPLGVKMTVGTQMVVKYSTVIVTKRNWPPLVNAGPDQAVEVGTVTLDGSASQDLFRETVNWSWTIIQKPEGSEAQIKNGTSLTSGTKLTETEYYLFFSVLMLITAVLFIPYAMVFKERTYIQDSQADSDAQ
;
A
#
# COMPACT_ATOMS: atom_id res chain seq x y z
N MET A 1 -32.11 35.91 11.04
CA MET A 1 -31.15 35.58 12.12
C MET A 1 -30.57 34.20 11.87
N SER A 2 -29.25 34.02 11.86
CA SER A 2 -28.68 32.72 11.68
C SER A 2 -29.03 31.81 12.88
N LYS A 3 -29.45 30.59 12.61
CA LYS A 3 -29.82 29.61 13.67
C LYS A 3 -28.63 29.23 14.56
N TYR A 4 -27.41 29.50 14.10
CA TYR A 4 -26.13 29.10 14.72
C TYR A 4 -25.24 30.32 15.01
N GLN A 5 -24.32 30.16 15.94
CA GLN A 5 -23.31 31.17 16.24
C GLN A 5 -22.29 31.26 15.07
N THR A 6 -21.92 32.48 14.68
CA THR A 6 -20.99 32.74 13.58
C THR A 6 -19.68 33.37 14.04
N ALA A 7 -19.56 33.68 15.34
CA ALA A 7 -18.33 34.18 15.96
C ALA A 7 -18.10 33.55 17.33
N PRO A 8 -16.83 33.30 17.73
CA PRO A 8 -16.51 32.75 19.03
C PRO A 8 -17.00 33.64 20.17
N THR A 9 -17.49 33.00 21.25
CA THR A 9 -17.84 33.71 22.49
C THR A 9 -16.58 34.10 23.29
N GLU A 10 -16.66 35.19 24.06
CA GLU A 10 -15.60 35.54 24.99
C GLU A 10 -15.57 34.51 26.14
N SER A 11 -14.67 33.55 26.04
CA SER A 11 -14.43 32.50 27.02
C SER A 11 -12.93 32.23 27.12
N THR A 12 -12.44 31.97 28.32
CA THR A 12 -11.06 31.53 28.57
C THR A 12 -10.92 30.01 28.62
N SER A 13 -12.01 29.27 28.49
CA SER A 13 -12.04 27.79 28.51
C SER A 13 -11.95 27.20 27.11
N VAL A 14 -11.74 25.85 27.06
CA VAL A 14 -11.78 25.09 25.82
C VAL A 14 -13.20 25.17 25.23
N PRO A 15 -13.36 25.48 23.93
CA PRO A 15 -14.66 25.55 23.29
C PRO A 15 -15.42 24.21 23.39
N ALA A 16 -16.70 24.26 23.72
CA ALA A 16 -17.54 23.09 23.95
C ALA A 16 -17.71 22.18 22.70
N GLY A 17 -17.47 22.72 21.51
CA GLY A 17 -17.51 21.95 20.25
C GLY A 17 -16.30 21.05 20.02
N ILE A 18 -15.16 21.30 20.65
CA ILE A 18 -13.89 20.61 20.40
C ILE A 18 -14.01 19.08 20.59
N PRO A 19 -14.60 18.53 21.67
CA PRO A 19 -14.71 17.08 21.83
C PRO A 19 -15.42 16.39 20.65
N TYR A 20 -16.48 16.99 20.11
CA TYR A 20 -17.23 16.44 18.99
C TYR A 20 -16.38 16.38 17.69
N ILE A 21 -15.55 17.41 17.47
CA ILE A 21 -14.69 17.50 16.29
C ILE A 21 -13.54 16.50 16.40
N VAL A 22 -12.87 16.43 17.56
CA VAL A 22 -11.74 15.52 17.81
C VAL A 22 -12.18 14.05 17.75
N THR A 23 -13.35 13.72 18.29
CA THR A 23 -13.89 12.35 18.20
C THR A 23 -14.19 11.96 16.75
N ASN A 24 -14.78 12.87 15.97
CA ASN A 24 -15.04 12.63 14.56
C ASN A 24 -13.73 12.37 13.77
N GLU A 25 -12.70 13.16 14.02
CA GLU A 25 -11.39 12.98 13.38
C GLU A 25 -10.74 11.65 13.79
N ALA A 26 -10.72 11.31 15.08
CA ALA A 26 -10.15 10.06 15.56
C ALA A 26 -10.80 8.84 14.90
N ALA A 27 -12.12 8.85 14.74
CA ALA A 27 -12.85 7.77 14.09
C ALA A 27 -12.61 7.75 12.57
N GLU A 28 -12.51 8.91 11.92
CA GLU A 28 -12.16 8.98 10.49
C GLU A 28 -10.76 8.40 10.26
N ARG A 29 -9.79 8.75 11.11
CA ARG A 29 -8.42 8.21 11.01
C ARG A 29 -8.37 6.71 11.28
N PHE A 30 -9.10 6.24 12.29
CA PHE A 30 -9.26 4.81 12.53
C PHE A 30 -9.81 4.11 11.28
N SER A 31 -10.89 4.65 10.71
CA SER A 31 -11.56 4.07 9.54
C SER A 31 -10.65 4.07 8.32
N PHE A 32 -9.99 5.18 8.05
CA PHE A 32 -9.12 5.35 6.89
C PHE A 32 -7.89 4.44 6.94
N TYR A 33 -7.11 4.51 8.03
CA TYR A 33 -5.87 3.74 8.14
C TYR A 33 -6.13 2.24 8.34
N GLY A 34 -7.21 1.89 9.04
CA GLY A 34 -7.63 0.49 9.19
C GLY A 34 -7.95 -0.15 7.85
N MET A 35 -8.80 0.50 7.05
CA MET A 35 -9.16 0.02 5.71
C MET A 35 -7.96 0.04 4.76
N LYS A 36 -7.23 1.17 4.68
CA LYS A 36 -6.08 1.33 3.79
C LYS A 36 -4.99 0.31 4.12
N GLY A 37 -4.77 0.02 5.40
CA GLY A 37 -3.73 -0.89 5.88
C GLY A 37 -3.89 -2.35 5.41
N ILE A 38 -5.12 -2.82 5.24
CA ILE A 38 -5.42 -4.19 4.80
C ILE A 38 -5.69 -4.30 3.28
N LEU A 39 -5.82 -3.16 2.59
CA LEU A 39 -6.37 -3.12 1.22
C LEU A 39 -5.56 -3.96 0.23
N VAL A 40 -4.22 -3.88 0.25
CA VAL A 40 -3.37 -4.64 -0.68
C VAL A 40 -3.47 -6.15 -0.40
N ILE A 41 -3.43 -6.56 0.86
CA ILE A 41 -3.57 -7.98 1.23
C ILE A 41 -4.95 -8.50 0.87
N PHE A 42 -6.00 -7.71 1.09
CA PHE A 42 -7.35 -8.08 0.67
C PHE A 42 -7.41 -8.35 -0.84
N MET A 43 -6.92 -7.44 -1.66
CA MET A 43 -6.96 -7.57 -3.12
C MET A 43 -6.13 -8.75 -3.65
N THR A 44 -5.06 -9.12 -2.97
CA THR A 44 -4.17 -10.20 -3.43
C THR A 44 -4.48 -11.58 -2.86
N LYS A 45 -5.31 -11.69 -1.80
CA LYS A 45 -5.54 -12.96 -1.11
C LYS A 45 -6.98 -13.27 -0.71
N PHE A 46 -7.85 -12.26 -0.63
CA PHE A 46 -9.21 -12.43 -0.10
C PHE A 46 -10.31 -12.04 -1.08
N LEU A 47 -9.97 -11.38 -2.19
CA LEU A 47 -10.96 -10.97 -3.18
C LEU A 47 -11.49 -12.20 -3.92
N VAL A 48 -12.81 -12.35 -3.92
CA VAL A 48 -13.54 -13.43 -4.62
C VAL A 48 -14.51 -12.82 -5.62
N ASP A 49 -14.99 -13.63 -6.56
CA ASP A 49 -16.08 -13.28 -7.46
C ASP A 49 -17.46 -13.54 -6.82
N SER A 50 -18.55 -13.27 -7.55
CA SER A 50 -19.93 -13.49 -7.08
C SER A 50 -20.27 -14.97 -6.83
N THR A 51 -19.46 -15.90 -7.34
CA THR A 51 -19.63 -17.34 -7.13
C THR A 51 -18.82 -17.87 -5.93
N GLY A 52 -17.98 -17.00 -5.30
CA GLY A 52 -17.06 -17.35 -4.21
C GLY A 52 -15.73 -17.92 -4.70
N GLN A 53 -15.45 -17.87 -6.00
CA GLN A 53 -14.16 -18.28 -6.55
C GLN A 53 -13.12 -17.16 -6.38
N ALA A 54 -11.84 -17.54 -6.25
CA ALA A 54 -10.76 -16.58 -6.10
C ALA A 54 -10.65 -15.64 -7.33
N ASP A 55 -10.76 -14.33 -7.08
CA ASP A 55 -10.56 -13.26 -8.08
C ASP A 55 -9.41 -12.34 -7.66
N PHE A 56 -8.27 -12.95 -7.27
CA PHE A 56 -7.12 -12.24 -6.75
C PHE A 56 -6.49 -11.34 -7.80
N MET A 57 -6.10 -10.15 -7.37
CA MET A 57 -5.29 -9.25 -8.20
C MET A 57 -3.81 -9.63 -8.13
N SER A 58 -3.07 -9.43 -9.23
CA SER A 58 -1.61 -9.49 -9.15
C SER A 58 -1.05 -8.42 -8.19
N PRO A 59 0.16 -8.60 -7.64
CA PRO A 59 0.81 -7.59 -6.80
C PRO A 59 0.84 -6.20 -7.45
N GLU A 60 1.10 -6.11 -8.76
CA GLU A 60 1.18 -4.85 -9.50
C GLU A 60 -0.19 -4.22 -9.68
N GLN A 61 -1.22 -5.00 -9.98
CA GLN A 61 -2.60 -4.54 -10.06
C GLN A 61 -3.05 -4.00 -8.69
N ALA A 62 -2.82 -4.74 -7.62
CA ALA A 62 -3.16 -4.32 -6.26
C ALA A 62 -2.42 -3.03 -5.86
N LYS A 63 -1.11 -2.91 -6.17
CA LYS A 63 -0.36 -1.66 -5.98
C LYS A 63 -0.94 -0.51 -6.79
N ALA A 64 -1.29 -0.74 -8.07
CA ALA A 64 -1.90 0.29 -8.92
C ALA A 64 -3.26 0.77 -8.36
N TRP A 65 -4.13 -0.14 -7.92
CA TRP A 65 -5.42 0.21 -7.30
C TRP A 65 -5.24 0.98 -5.99
N TYR A 66 -4.34 0.52 -5.12
CA TYR A 66 -4.02 1.18 -3.85
C TYR A 66 -3.55 2.62 -4.05
N HIS A 67 -2.62 2.83 -4.98
CA HIS A 67 -2.08 4.17 -5.26
C HIS A 67 -3.06 5.05 -6.03
N SER A 68 -3.90 4.49 -6.92
CA SER A 68 -5.00 5.21 -7.56
C SER A 68 -6.01 5.71 -6.53
N PHE A 69 -6.41 4.85 -5.60
CA PHE A 69 -7.28 5.22 -4.48
C PHE A 69 -6.63 6.30 -3.60
N THR A 70 -5.37 6.12 -3.20
CA THR A 70 -4.64 7.10 -2.39
C THR A 70 -4.53 8.43 -3.11
N SER A 71 -4.24 8.43 -4.42
CA SER A 71 -4.23 9.64 -5.24
C SER A 71 -5.57 10.36 -5.18
N ALA A 72 -6.68 9.66 -5.39
CA ALA A 72 -8.03 10.23 -5.34
C ALA A 72 -8.33 10.84 -3.95
N VAL A 73 -8.00 10.14 -2.86
CA VAL A 73 -8.18 10.61 -1.48
C VAL A 73 -7.46 11.93 -1.19
N TYR A 74 -6.35 12.19 -1.85
CA TYR A 74 -5.57 13.43 -1.68
C TYR A 74 -5.83 14.47 -2.79
N PHE A 75 -6.50 14.09 -3.86
CA PHE A 75 -7.02 15.01 -4.88
C PHE A 75 -8.33 15.69 -4.45
N PHE A 76 -9.30 14.92 -3.97
CA PHE A 76 -10.62 15.44 -3.57
C PHE A 76 -10.59 16.53 -2.49
N PRO A 77 -9.63 16.59 -1.54
CA PRO A 77 -9.48 17.71 -0.61
C PRO A 77 -9.38 19.08 -1.26
N LEU A 78 -8.80 19.18 -2.46
CA LEU A 78 -8.77 20.44 -3.21
C LEU A 78 -10.20 20.89 -3.59
N LEU A 79 -11.01 19.96 -4.09
CA LEU A 79 -12.40 20.25 -4.43
C LEU A 79 -13.26 20.50 -3.20
N GLY A 80 -13.04 19.72 -2.13
CA GLY A 80 -13.75 19.88 -0.85
C GLY A 80 -13.48 21.22 -0.18
N ALA A 81 -12.24 21.70 -0.20
CA ALA A 81 -11.88 23.03 0.30
C ALA A 81 -12.60 24.14 -0.51
N VAL A 82 -12.57 24.06 -1.84
CA VAL A 82 -13.27 25.01 -2.71
C VAL A 82 -14.78 25.01 -2.43
N ILE A 83 -15.41 23.83 -2.39
CA ILE A 83 -16.86 23.70 -2.13
C ILE A 83 -17.22 24.23 -0.75
N SER A 84 -16.38 23.97 0.26
CA SER A 84 -16.56 24.45 1.63
C SER A 84 -16.49 25.97 1.71
N ASP A 85 -15.42 26.56 1.16
CA ASP A 85 -15.17 27.99 1.31
C ASP A 85 -16.05 28.83 0.37
N TRP A 86 -16.49 28.27 -0.76
CA TRP A 86 -17.37 28.96 -1.72
C TRP A 86 -18.86 28.80 -1.43
N LEU A 87 -19.34 27.56 -1.15
CA LEU A 87 -20.79 27.25 -1.22
C LEU A 87 -21.44 26.92 0.13
N PHE A 88 -20.91 25.93 0.88
CA PHE A 88 -21.67 25.31 1.97
C PHE A 88 -21.19 25.66 3.37
N GLY A 89 -19.95 26.15 3.52
CA GLY A 89 -19.27 26.28 4.80
C GLY A 89 -18.82 24.93 5.39
N LYS A 90 -17.83 24.98 6.28
CA LYS A 90 -17.10 23.79 6.77
C LYS A 90 -18.00 22.73 7.42
N TYR A 91 -18.90 23.14 8.32
CA TYR A 91 -19.78 22.21 9.03
C TYR A 91 -20.63 21.34 8.09
N ARG A 92 -21.29 21.96 7.12
CA ARG A 92 -22.15 21.22 6.18
C ARG A 92 -21.34 20.31 5.29
N THR A 93 -20.21 20.78 4.80
CA THR A 93 -19.30 19.99 3.96
C THR A 93 -18.80 18.76 4.71
N ILE A 94 -18.34 18.90 5.96
CA ILE A 94 -17.93 17.77 6.80
C ILE A 94 -19.09 16.79 6.97
N LEU A 95 -20.27 17.26 7.38
CA LEU A 95 -21.41 16.38 7.69
C LEU A 95 -21.86 15.55 6.48
N TRP A 96 -22.07 16.20 5.32
CA TRP A 96 -22.57 15.49 4.12
C TRP A 96 -21.52 14.54 3.56
N LEU A 97 -20.26 14.94 3.53
CA LEU A 97 -19.21 14.08 3.00
C LEU A 97 -18.82 12.96 3.98
N SER A 98 -19.05 13.13 5.29
CA SER A 98 -18.98 12.01 6.24
C SER A 98 -20.05 10.93 5.98
N LEU A 99 -21.25 11.32 5.56
CA LEU A 99 -22.29 10.35 5.16
C LEU A 99 -21.88 9.60 3.88
N VAL A 100 -21.32 10.30 2.89
CA VAL A 100 -20.78 9.65 1.67
C VAL A 100 -19.65 8.68 2.02
N TYR A 101 -18.79 9.05 2.95
CA TYR A 101 -17.72 8.21 3.45
C TYR A 101 -18.26 6.93 4.13
N CYS A 102 -19.31 7.05 4.96
CA CYS A 102 -19.97 5.90 5.57
C CYS A 102 -20.58 4.94 4.53
N LEU A 103 -21.20 5.49 3.47
CA LEU A 103 -21.72 4.68 2.36
C LEU A 103 -20.61 3.93 1.63
N GLY A 104 -19.41 4.53 1.52
CA GLY A 104 -18.23 3.86 0.97
C GLY A 104 -17.82 2.65 1.79
N HIS A 105 -17.73 2.76 3.12
CA HIS A 105 -17.44 1.62 3.98
C HIS A 105 -18.54 0.55 3.94
N LEU A 106 -19.80 0.94 3.84
CA LEU A 106 -20.91 0.01 3.67
C LEU A 106 -20.77 -0.79 2.35
N SER A 107 -20.38 -0.12 1.26
CA SER A 107 -20.07 -0.77 -0.01
C SER A 107 -18.94 -1.79 0.13
N LEU A 108 -17.85 -1.43 0.83
CA LEU A 108 -16.74 -2.36 1.07
C LEU A 108 -17.17 -3.57 1.94
N ALA A 109 -18.06 -3.37 2.91
CA ALA A 109 -18.57 -4.48 3.72
C ALA A 109 -19.44 -5.46 2.90
N PHE A 110 -20.08 -5.00 1.83
CA PHE A 110 -20.92 -5.84 0.98
C PHE A 110 -20.14 -6.81 0.09
N MET A 111 -18.85 -6.64 -0.09
CA MET A 111 -18.00 -7.55 -0.87
C MET A 111 -18.03 -9.01 -0.35
N ASP A 112 -18.26 -9.20 0.94
CA ASP A 112 -18.22 -10.50 1.62
C ASP A 112 -19.58 -10.90 2.21
N VAL A 113 -20.68 -10.25 1.81
CA VAL A 113 -22.02 -10.57 2.30
C VAL A 113 -22.70 -11.56 1.38
N HIS A 114 -22.74 -12.81 1.79
CA HIS A 114 -23.40 -13.90 1.07
C HIS A 114 -24.92 -13.88 1.26
N HIS A 115 -25.56 -12.82 0.77
CA HIS A 115 -27.02 -12.68 0.81
C HIS A 115 -27.57 -12.52 -0.61
N PRO A 116 -28.64 -13.27 -1.01
CA PRO A 116 -29.16 -13.26 -2.37
C PRO A 116 -29.53 -11.88 -2.93
N LEU A 117 -29.96 -10.96 -2.06
CA LEU A 117 -30.28 -9.57 -2.48
C LEU A 117 -29.03 -8.74 -2.80
N ILE A 118 -27.86 -9.13 -2.35
CA ILE A 118 -26.60 -8.39 -2.53
C ILE A 118 -25.75 -9.03 -3.62
N GLN A 119 -25.62 -10.36 -3.61
CA GLN A 119 -24.86 -11.11 -4.61
C GLN A 119 -25.35 -10.91 -6.05
N GLY A 120 -26.63 -10.65 -6.24
CA GLY A 120 -27.19 -10.39 -7.58
C GLY A 120 -27.13 -8.95 -8.06
N LEU A 121 -26.61 -8.00 -7.24
CA LEU A 121 -26.59 -6.58 -7.58
C LEU A 121 -25.32 -6.18 -8.32
N MET A 122 -24.16 -6.59 -7.82
CA MET A 122 -22.85 -6.20 -8.36
C MET A 122 -21.80 -7.26 -7.98
N GLU A 123 -20.76 -7.38 -8.82
CA GLU A 123 -19.57 -8.16 -8.50
C GLU A 123 -18.80 -7.58 -7.29
N PRO A 124 -18.14 -8.40 -6.47
CA PRO A 124 -17.33 -7.90 -5.35
C PRO A 124 -16.28 -6.87 -5.75
N ARG A 125 -15.67 -7.01 -6.92
CA ARG A 125 -14.71 -6.03 -7.48
C ARG A 125 -15.36 -4.68 -7.77
N ASP A 126 -16.62 -4.65 -8.20
CA ASP A 126 -17.37 -3.42 -8.43
C ASP A 126 -17.77 -2.76 -7.09
N TRP A 127 -18.18 -3.56 -6.09
CA TRP A 127 -18.39 -3.06 -4.73
C TRP A 127 -17.13 -2.42 -4.15
N LEU A 128 -15.95 -3.01 -4.41
CA LEU A 128 -14.65 -2.46 -4.02
C LEU A 128 -14.43 -1.09 -4.70
N LEU A 129 -14.61 -1.00 -6.03
CA LEU A 129 -14.43 0.24 -6.79
C LEU A 129 -15.36 1.35 -6.30
N VAL A 130 -16.65 1.04 -6.14
CA VAL A 130 -17.66 2.01 -5.64
C VAL A 130 -17.30 2.45 -4.21
N GLY A 131 -16.96 1.51 -3.33
CA GLY A 131 -16.58 1.80 -1.96
C GLY A 131 -15.37 2.73 -1.85
N LEU A 132 -14.29 2.40 -2.55
CA LEU A 132 -13.07 3.22 -2.59
C LEU A 132 -13.35 4.62 -3.17
N THR A 133 -14.17 4.71 -4.23
CA THR A 133 -14.54 5.99 -4.83
C THR A 133 -15.34 6.86 -3.85
N LEU A 134 -16.35 6.29 -3.18
CA LEU A 134 -17.15 7.02 -2.20
C LEU A 134 -16.31 7.48 -0.99
N ILE A 135 -15.37 6.64 -0.51
CA ILE A 135 -14.44 7.01 0.56
C ILE A 135 -13.53 8.16 0.11
N ALA A 136 -12.99 8.09 -1.11
CA ALA A 136 -12.15 9.15 -1.65
C ALA A 136 -12.90 10.50 -1.75
N VAL A 137 -14.11 10.50 -2.28
CA VAL A 137 -14.97 11.69 -2.35
C VAL A 137 -15.31 12.19 -0.95
N GLY A 138 -15.72 11.31 -0.04
CA GLY A 138 -16.08 11.64 1.34
C GLY A 138 -14.91 12.26 2.11
N SER A 139 -13.69 11.69 1.98
CA SER A 139 -12.49 12.22 2.64
C SER A 139 -12.12 13.62 2.15
N GLY A 140 -12.50 13.97 0.91
CA GLY A 140 -12.24 15.27 0.31
C GLY A 140 -12.79 16.45 1.11
N GLY A 141 -13.95 16.32 1.71
CA GLY A 141 -14.51 17.38 2.57
C GLY A 141 -14.07 17.30 4.03
N ILE A 142 -13.69 16.11 4.50
CA ILE A 142 -13.32 15.92 5.90
C ILE A 142 -11.90 16.46 6.15
N LYS A 143 -10.92 15.97 5.41
CA LYS A 143 -9.49 16.27 5.63
C LYS A 143 -9.16 17.78 5.68
N PRO A 144 -9.54 18.63 4.71
CA PRO A 144 -9.20 20.04 4.74
C PRO A 144 -10.06 20.84 5.71
N CYS A 145 -11.31 20.43 5.95
CA CYS A 145 -12.28 21.22 6.69
C CYS A 145 -12.22 21.00 8.20
N VAL A 146 -11.92 19.77 8.68
CA VAL A 146 -11.98 19.46 10.11
C VAL A 146 -10.93 20.23 10.91
N SER A 147 -9.67 20.24 10.48
CA SER A 147 -8.60 21.00 11.15
C SER A 147 -8.86 22.51 11.15
N ALA A 148 -9.36 23.04 10.03
CA ALA A 148 -9.77 24.43 9.94
C ALA A 148 -10.97 24.73 10.85
N HIS A 149 -11.95 23.80 10.93
CA HIS A 149 -13.10 23.92 11.82
C HIS A 149 -12.72 23.90 13.31
N VAL A 150 -11.68 23.15 13.69
CA VAL A 150 -11.09 23.26 15.06
C VAL A 150 -10.59 24.66 15.32
N GLY A 151 -9.83 25.25 14.39
CA GLY A 151 -9.30 26.62 14.53
C GLY A 151 -10.40 27.66 14.65
N ASP A 152 -11.49 27.52 13.91
CA ASP A 152 -12.64 28.44 13.91
C ASP A 152 -13.36 28.52 15.28
N GLN A 153 -13.20 27.50 16.14
CA GLN A 153 -13.85 27.49 17.47
C GLN A 153 -13.19 28.44 18.47
N PHE A 154 -11.97 28.92 18.19
CA PHE A 154 -11.20 29.75 19.12
C PHE A 154 -11.37 31.23 18.82
N GLY A 155 -11.52 32.03 19.90
CA GLY A 155 -11.50 33.48 19.90
C GLY A 155 -10.21 34.05 20.50
N LYS A 156 -10.11 35.38 20.61
CA LYS A 156 -8.94 36.05 21.18
C LYS A 156 -8.63 35.61 22.62
N SER A 157 -9.68 35.46 23.45
CA SER A 157 -9.58 35.17 24.90
C SER A 157 -9.05 33.74 25.19
N ASN A 158 -9.23 32.76 24.29
CA ASN A 158 -8.77 31.38 24.46
C ASN A 158 -7.79 30.89 23.40
N ALA A 159 -7.26 31.80 22.56
CA ALA A 159 -6.27 31.46 21.53
C ALA A 159 -5.02 30.76 22.10
N HIS A 160 -4.64 31.02 23.34
CA HIS A 160 -3.52 30.40 24.03
C HIS A 160 -3.70 28.88 24.24
N LEU A 161 -4.94 28.38 24.21
CA LEU A 161 -5.26 26.96 24.32
C LEU A 161 -5.17 26.23 22.97
N MET A 162 -5.14 26.94 21.86
CA MET A 162 -5.20 26.37 20.50
C MET A 162 -4.07 25.37 20.26
N GLN A 163 -2.83 25.73 20.60
CA GLN A 163 -1.67 24.85 20.44
C GLN A 163 -1.84 23.53 21.20
N LYS A 164 -2.33 23.58 22.43
CA LYS A 164 -2.59 22.38 23.24
C LYS A 164 -3.66 21.48 22.59
N ILE A 165 -4.73 22.07 22.08
CA ILE A 165 -5.82 21.33 21.43
C ILE A 165 -5.38 20.73 20.10
N PHE A 166 -4.59 21.43 19.28
CA PHE A 166 -3.99 20.82 18.08
C PHE A 166 -3.03 19.68 18.44
N GLY A 167 -2.33 19.74 19.57
CA GLY A 167 -1.54 18.63 20.10
C GLY A 167 -2.42 17.39 20.40
N TRP A 168 -3.57 17.58 21.08
CA TRP A 168 -4.52 16.50 21.31
C TRP A 168 -5.16 15.96 20.03
N PHE A 169 -5.47 16.85 19.10
CA PHE A 169 -6.00 16.50 17.79
C PHE A 169 -5.00 15.60 17.02
N TYR A 170 -3.74 15.98 16.98
CA TYR A 170 -2.68 15.22 16.33
C TYR A 170 -2.43 13.86 17.02
N PHE A 171 -2.47 13.85 18.36
CA PHE A 171 -2.38 12.60 19.13
C PHE A 171 -3.53 11.64 18.80
N SER A 172 -4.77 12.16 18.70
CA SER A 172 -5.93 11.33 18.37
C SER A 172 -5.86 10.72 16.96
N ILE A 173 -5.29 11.46 16.00
CA ILE A 173 -5.03 10.95 14.64
C ILE A 173 -4.10 9.72 14.69
N ASN A 174 -2.96 9.85 15.36
CA ASN A 174 -1.95 8.79 15.42
C ASN A 174 -2.43 7.60 16.27
N LEU A 175 -3.16 7.85 17.35
CA LEU A 175 -3.76 6.79 18.15
C LEU A 175 -4.79 6.00 17.36
N GLY A 176 -5.68 6.68 16.61
CA GLY A 176 -6.66 6.04 15.73
C GLY A 176 -6.00 5.18 14.66
N ALA A 177 -4.96 5.72 14.00
CA ALA A 177 -4.17 5.00 13.01
C ALA A 177 -3.48 3.76 13.61
N PHE A 178 -2.82 3.92 14.76
CA PHE A 178 -2.15 2.82 15.45
C PHE A 178 -3.09 1.67 15.80
N VAL A 179 -4.19 1.98 16.50
CA VAL A 179 -5.13 0.95 16.96
C VAL A 179 -5.79 0.24 15.78
N SER A 180 -6.19 0.98 14.74
CA SER A 180 -6.85 0.37 13.57
C SER A 180 -5.89 -0.52 12.77
N THR A 181 -4.65 -0.09 12.57
CA THR A 181 -3.64 -0.87 11.83
C THR A 181 -3.27 -2.17 12.55
N LEU A 182 -3.39 -2.22 13.88
CA LEU A 182 -3.24 -3.48 14.61
C LEU A 182 -4.49 -4.36 14.55
N LEU A 183 -5.69 -3.77 14.62
CA LEU A 183 -6.94 -4.52 14.76
C LEU A 183 -7.46 -5.08 13.43
N THR A 184 -7.46 -4.27 12.37
CA THR A 184 -8.12 -4.67 11.11
C THR A 184 -7.47 -5.88 10.42
N PRO A 185 -6.13 -6.11 10.47
CA PRO A 185 -5.56 -7.34 9.96
C PRO A 185 -5.98 -8.60 10.74
N ILE A 186 -6.20 -8.47 12.06
CA ILE A 186 -6.70 -9.58 12.88
C ILE A 186 -8.13 -9.93 12.46
N LEU A 187 -8.98 -8.92 12.23
CA LEU A 187 -10.34 -9.14 11.75
C LEU A 187 -10.36 -9.77 10.36
N LEU A 188 -9.51 -9.28 9.44
CA LEU A 188 -9.43 -9.77 8.06
C LEU A 188 -9.05 -11.26 8.01
N ASN A 189 -8.08 -11.68 8.84
CA ASN A 189 -7.56 -13.04 8.84
C ASN A 189 -8.33 -13.97 9.82
N SER A 190 -9.39 -13.49 10.45
CA SER A 190 -10.18 -14.30 11.38
C SER A 190 -11.23 -15.10 10.62
N PRO A 191 -11.34 -16.42 10.84
CA PRO A 191 -12.41 -17.24 10.24
C PRO A 191 -13.82 -16.82 10.68
N ASP A 192 -13.94 -16.19 11.86
CA ASP A 192 -15.25 -15.77 12.40
C ASP A 192 -15.71 -14.40 11.87
N TYR A 193 -14.77 -13.54 11.46
CA TYR A 193 -15.06 -12.14 11.13
C TYR A 193 -14.88 -11.80 9.65
N GLY A 194 -13.71 -12.10 9.07
CA GLY A 194 -13.42 -11.91 7.65
C GLY A 194 -13.48 -10.46 7.13
N PRO A 195 -13.51 -10.29 5.80
CA PRO A 195 -13.49 -8.98 5.14
C PRO A 195 -14.65 -8.07 5.51
N ALA A 196 -15.90 -8.61 5.63
CA ALA A 196 -17.07 -7.81 5.97
C ALA A 196 -16.91 -7.03 7.28
N TRP A 197 -16.32 -7.65 8.31
CA TRP A 197 -16.06 -7.01 9.59
C TRP A 197 -14.83 -6.10 9.55
N ALA A 198 -13.78 -6.52 8.86
CA ALA A 198 -12.55 -5.73 8.74
C ALA A 198 -12.79 -4.37 8.05
N PHE A 199 -13.68 -4.31 7.06
CA PHE A 199 -14.11 -3.08 6.40
C PHE A 199 -15.35 -2.44 7.05
N GLY A 200 -16.23 -3.22 7.67
CA GLY A 200 -17.49 -2.76 8.26
C GLY A 200 -17.33 -2.05 9.60
N ILE A 201 -16.50 -2.58 10.53
CA ILE A 201 -16.26 -1.95 11.84
C ILE A 201 -15.77 -0.51 11.70
N PRO A 202 -14.76 -0.20 10.86
CA PRO A 202 -14.37 1.18 10.59
C PRO A 202 -15.53 2.06 10.14
N GLY A 203 -16.41 1.55 9.28
CA GLY A 203 -17.58 2.26 8.80
C GLY A 203 -18.61 2.55 9.88
N VAL A 204 -18.89 1.57 10.76
CA VAL A 204 -19.80 1.75 11.90
C VAL A 204 -19.27 2.82 12.86
N LEU A 205 -17.97 2.79 13.18
CA LEU A 205 -17.34 3.80 14.03
C LEU A 205 -17.44 5.20 13.42
N MET A 206 -17.21 5.30 12.09
CA MET A 206 -17.39 6.57 11.38
C MET A 206 -18.85 7.04 11.39
N GLY A 207 -19.80 6.14 11.25
CA GLY A 207 -21.22 6.44 11.38
C GLY A 207 -21.59 7.01 12.76
N ILE A 208 -21.12 6.35 13.82
CA ILE A 208 -21.29 6.82 15.20
C ILE A 208 -20.66 8.20 15.37
N ALA A 209 -19.43 8.40 14.89
CA ALA A 209 -18.74 9.68 14.98
C ALA A 209 -19.46 10.79 14.19
N THR A 210 -20.04 10.47 13.04
CA THR A 210 -20.84 11.41 12.25
C THR A 210 -22.09 11.86 13.01
N VAL A 211 -22.76 10.93 13.72
CA VAL A 211 -23.89 11.27 14.62
C VAL A 211 -23.42 12.16 15.76
N PHE A 212 -22.27 11.83 16.38
CA PHE A 212 -21.66 12.65 17.44
C PHE A 212 -21.36 14.07 16.95
N PHE A 213 -20.73 14.19 15.78
CA PHE A 213 -20.46 15.48 15.14
C PHE A 213 -21.76 16.27 14.89
N TRP A 214 -22.81 15.61 14.38
CA TRP A 214 -24.11 16.24 14.20
C TRP A 214 -24.74 16.71 15.52
N MET A 215 -24.56 15.96 16.61
CA MET A 215 -25.04 16.38 17.96
C MET A 215 -24.38 17.67 18.42
N GLY A 216 -23.10 17.87 18.08
CA GLY A 216 -22.35 19.11 18.39
C GLY A 216 -22.81 20.36 17.64
N ARG A 217 -23.70 20.27 16.65
CA ARG A 217 -24.08 21.33 15.72
C ARG A 217 -24.50 22.67 16.36
N ASN A 218 -25.05 22.62 17.56
CA ASN A 218 -25.51 23.83 18.26
C ASN A 218 -24.40 24.48 19.10
N THR A 219 -23.26 23.80 19.31
CA THR A 219 -22.11 24.30 20.07
C THR A 219 -21.02 24.85 19.17
N PHE A 220 -21.07 24.53 17.86
CA PHE A 220 -20.07 24.95 16.89
C PHE A 220 -20.23 26.42 16.50
N ILE A 221 -19.10 27.04 16.19
CA ILE A 221 -19.04 28.29 15.44
C ILE A 221 -19.11 27.95 13.96
N HIS A 222 -20.11 28.47 13.28
CA HIS A 222 -20.37 28.23 11.87
C HIS A 222 -19.92 29.43 11.03
N ILE A 223 -18.69 29.40 10.52
CA ILE A 223 -18.20 30.42 9.60
C ILE A 223 -18.94 30.30 8.27
N PRO A 224 -19.61 31.36 7.78
CA PRO A 224 -20.30 31.35 6.49
C PRO A 224 -19.31 31.19 5.33
N ALA A 225 -19.79 30.62 4.23
CA ALA A 225 -19.00 30.55 3.00
C ALA A 225 -18.73 31.96 2.43
N GLY A 226 -17.52 32.16 1.88
CA GLY A 226 -17.06 33.45 1.36
C GLY A 226 -17.65 33.86 -0.02
N GLY A 227 -18.40 32.97 -0.69
CA GLY A 227 -19.01 33.24 -2.00
C GLY A 227 -17.98 33.54 -3.11
N THR A 228 -18.34 34.42 -4.02
CA THR A 228 -17.53 34.73 -5.22
C THR A 228 -16.23 35.49 -4.91
N ASP A 229 -16.09 36.13 -3.74
CA ASP A 229 -14.88 36.86 -3.37
C ASP A 229 -13.68 35.95 -3.17
N PHE A 230 -13.92 34.68 -2.83
CA PHE A 230 -12.92 33.61 -2.80
C PHE A 230 -12.16 33.49 -4.13
N PHE A 231 -12.85 33.51 -5.27
CA PHE A 231 -12.21 33.38 -6.59
C PHE A 231 -11.40 34.62 -6.98
N LYS A 232 -11.83 35.82 -6.59
CA LYS A 232 -11.09 37.08 -6.87
C LYS A 232 -9.70 37.05 -6.23
N GLU A 233 -9.59 36.48 -5.04
CA GLU A 233 -8.32 36.34 -4.33
C GLU A 233 -7.46 35.23 -4.90
N LEU A 234 -8.05 34.08 -5.21
CA LEU A 234 -7.36 32.94 -5.81
C LEU A 234 -6.66 33.32 -7.12
N PHE A 235 -7.33 34.11 -7.96
CA PHE A 235 -6.81 34.56 -9.25
C PHE A 235 -6.10 35.92 -9.20
N SER A 236 -5.79 36.44 -8.01
CA SER A 236 -4.95 37.62 -7.88
C SER A 236 -3.52 37.35 -8.31
N ALA A 237 -2.80 38.38 -8.79
CA ALA A 237 -1.39 38.24 -9.20
C ALA A 237 -0.49 37.76 -8.04
N GLU A 238 -0.80 38.20 -6.81
CA GLU A 238 -0.07 37.79 -5.61
C GLU A 238 -0.33 36.31 -5.27
N GLY A 239 -1.60 35.90 -5.32
CA GLY A 239 -2.02 34.54 -5.03
C GLY A 239 -1.45 33.53 -6.02
N PHE A 240 -1.59 33.82 -7.32
CA PHE A 240 -1.04 32.97 -8.37
C PHE A 240 0.49 32.86 -8.28
N GLY A 241 1.18 34.00 -8.00
CA GLY A 241 2.63 34.00 -7.86
C GLY A 241 3.14 33.21 -6.63
N ALA A 242 2.40 33.23 -5.50
CA ALA A 242 2.71 32.42 -4.33
C ALA A 242 2.51 30.92 -4.62
N LEU A 243 1.37 30.55 -5.21
CA LEU A 243 1.02 29.18 -5.53
C LEU A 243 2.00 28.57 -6.54
N SER A 244 2.37 29.30 -7.60
CA SER A 244 3.32 28.82 -8.62
C SER A 244 4.70 28.53 -8.03
N ARG A 245 5.20 29.35 -7.10
CA ARG A 245 6.49 29.11 -6.43
C ARG A 245 6.45 27.87 -5.54
N LEU A 246 5.37 27.68 -4.78
CA LEU A 246 5.20 26.52 -3.91
C LEU A 246 4.96 25.24 -4.73
N PHE A 247 4.30 25.35 -5.87
CA PHE A 247 3.99 24.19 -6.72
C PHE A 247 5.27 23.44 -7.16
N VAL A 248 6.34 24.16 -7.45
CA VAL A 248 7.63 23.50 -7.79
C VAL A 248 8.17 22.70 -6.62
N ILE A 249 8.06 23.22 -5.37
CA ILE A 249 8.44 22.46 -4.17
C ILE A 249 7.56 21.21 -4.06
N TYR A 250 6.27 21.35 -4.32
CA TYR A 250 5.32 20.24 -4.25
C TYR A 250 5.60 19.14 -5.28
N LEU A 251 6.18 19.45 -6.42
CA LEU A 251 6.65 18.44 -7.38
C LEU A 251 7.82 17.61 -6.82
N PHE A 252 8.77 18.23 -6.11
CA PHE A 252 9.83 17.51 -5.41
C PHE A 252 9.26 16.67 -4.25
N VAL A 253 8.34 17.24 -3.48
CA VAL A 253 7.67 16.54 -2.36
C VAL A 253 6.79 15.40 -2.84
N ALA A 254 6.23 15.48 -4.05
CA ALA A 254 5.48 14.39 -4.66
C ALA A 254 6.33 13.11 -4.81
N MET A 255 7.62 13.24 -5.13
CA MET A 255 8.52 12.08 -5.18
C MET A 255 8.70 11.43 -3.79
N PHE A 256 8.82 12.24 -2.73
CA PHE A 256 8.84 11.70 -1.36
C PHE A 256 7.58 10.89 -1.06
N TRP A 257 6.39 11.42 -1.38
CA TRP A 257 5.12 10.73 -1.15
C TRP A 257 4.96 9.47 -2.02
N ALA A 258 5.52 9.48 -3.25
CA ALA A 258 5.57 8.30 -4.10
C ALA A 258 6.31 7.13 -3.43
N LEU A 259 7.37 7.40 -2.66
CA LEU A 259 8.09 6.39 -1.91
C LEU A 259 7.38 6.08 -0.59
N PHE A 260 7.00 7.10 0.19
CA PHE A 260 6.40 6.94 1.50
C PHE A 260 5.14 6.06 1.48
N ASP A 261 4.20 6.32 0.56
CA ASP A 261 2.94 5.58 0.50
C ASP A 261 3.12 4.10 0.08
N GLN A 262 4.27 3.71 -0.46
CA GLN A 262 4.60 2.31 -0.75
C GLN A 262 4.83 1.48 0.52
N THR A 263 5.02 2.11 1.68
CA THR A 263 5.03 1.43 2.99
C THR A 263 3.73 0.70 3.27
N GLY A 264 2.60 1.15 2.70
CA GLY A 264 1.29 0.48 2.80
C GLY A 264 0.97 -0.46 1.64
N SER A 265 1.86 -0.62 0.67
CA SER A 265 1.65 -1.47 -0.51
C SER A 265 2.84 -2.42 -0.74
N ALA A 266 3.88 -2.00 -1.45
CA ALA A 266 5.02 -2.85 -1.78
C ALA A 266 5.72 -3.43 -0.53
N TRP A 267 5.88 -2.63 0.54
CA TRP A 267 6.50 -3.12 1.77
C TRP A 267 5.63 -4.16 2.51
N VAL A 268 4.30 -4.03 2.45
CA VAL A 268 3.39 -5.03 3.03
C VAL A 268 3.47 -6.35 2.27
N LEU A 269 3.55 -6.30 0.93
CA LEU A 269 3.75 -7.50 0.11
C LEU A 269 5.12 -8.14 0.36
N GLN A 270 6.19 -7.35 0.52
CA GLN A 270 7.50 -7.87 0.93
C GLN A 270 7.43 -8.55 2.30
N ALA A 271 6.72 -7.96 3.28
CA ALA A 271 6.55 -8.56 4.60
C ALA A 271 5.83 -9.92 4.57
N GLU A 272 5.01 -10.22 3.55
CA GLU A 272 4.42 -11.55 3.35
C GLU A 272 5.46 -12.63 3.03
N GLN A 273 6.57 -12.24 2.41
CA GLN A 273 7.67 -13.13 2.04
C GLN A 273 8.71 -13.29 3.17
N MET A 274 8.52 -12.60 4.32
CA MET A 274 9.48 -12.57 5.43
C MET A 274 9.03 -13.45 6.59
N ASP A 275 10.00 -13.86 7.44
CA ASP A 275 9.68 -14.40 8.75
C ASP A 275 9.12 -13.29 9.65
N ARG A 276 7.84 -13.43 10.01
CA ARG A 276 7.07 -12.44 10.77
C ARG A 276 7.08 -12.68 12.28
N HIS A 277 7.92 -13.60 12.78
CA HIS A 277 8.09 -13.80 14.21
C HIS A 277 9.02 -12.74 14.80
N PHE A 278 8.46 -11.89 15.66
CA PHE A 278 9.20 -10.83 16.33
C PHE A 278 8.62 -10.55 17.72
N LEU A 279 9.48 -10.43 18.74
CA LEU A 279 9.12 -10.24 20.15
C LEU A 279 8.17 -11.32 20.71
N GLY A 280 8.28 -12.57 20.23
CA GLY A 280 7.47 -13.69 20.70
C GLY A 280 6.06 -13.79 20.06
N PHE A 281 5.75 -12.95 19.11
CA PHE A 281 4.49 -12.96 18.37
C PHE A 281 4.71 -13.14 16.87
N LYS A 282 3.77 -13.81 16.20
CA LYS A 282 3.69 -13.83 14.74
C LYS A 282 2.79 -12.68 14.27
N TRP A 283 3.37 -11.71 13.59
CA TRP A 283 2.66 -10.53 13.10
C TRP A 283 2.01 -10.78 11.73
N HIS A 284 0.86 -10.17 11.48
CA HIS A 284 0.37 -10.05 10.11
C HIS A 284 1.19 -9.00 9.37
N SER A 285 1.45 -9.21 8.07
CA SER A 285 2.30 -8.32 7.25
C SER A 285 1.87 -6.86 7.29
N SER A 286 0.58 -6.61 7.23
CA SER A 286 0.03 -5.26 7.25
C SER A 286 0.11 -4.57 8.63
N GLN A 287 0.29 -5.31 9.74
CA GLN A 287 0.45 -4.72 11.08
C GLN A 287 1.77 -3.96 11.24
N ILE A 288 2.77 -4.23 10.40
CA ILE A 288 4.06 -3.51 10.46
C ILE A 288 3.89 -2.00 10.25
N GLN A 289 2.88 -1.58 9.53
CA GLN A 289 2.56 -0.17 9.31
C GLN A 289 2.25 0.59 10.62
N ALA A 290 1.87 -0.10 11.71
CA ALA A 290 1.63 0.50 13.02
C ALA A 290 2.90 1.13 13.64
N ILE A 291 4.07 0.78 13.14
CA ILE A 291 5.35 1.36 13.58
C ILE A 291 5.40 2.86 13.29
N ASN A 292 4.95 3.31 12.11
CA ASN A 292 5.02 4.71 11.72
C ASN A 292 4.29 5.65 12.70
N PRO A 293 2.98 5.50 13.04
CA PRO A 293 2.31 6.39 13.98
C PRO A 293 2.94 6.39 15.38
N ILE A 294 3.48 5.27 15.87
CA ILE A 294 4.22 5.24 17.14
C ILE A 294 5.50 6.05 17.02
N MET A 295 6.30 5.79 15.96
CA MET A 295 7.58 6.48 15.77
C MET A 295 7.39 7.99 15.59
N ILE A 296 6.34 8.44 14.91
CA ILE A 296 6.02 9.87 14.80
C ILE A 296 5.81 10.49 16.18
N MET A 297 5.02 9.85 17.05
CA MET A 297 4.78 10.36 18.41
C MET A 297 6.07 10.44 19.25
N VAL A 298 7.00 9.51 19.02
CA VAL A 298 8.32 9.51 19.69
C VAL A 298 9.28 10.52 19.05
N PHE A 299 9.33 10.60 17.73
CA PHE A 299 10.29 11.43 17.02
C PHE A 299 10.01 12.93 17.13
N ILE A 300 8.74 13.35 17.14
CA ILE A 300 8.42 14.78 17.27
C ILE A 300 9.11 15.43 18.48
N PRO A 301 8.99 14.91 19.72
CA PRO A 301 9.72 15.50 20.85
C PRO A 301 11.24 15.31 20.74
N ILE A 302 11.74 14.21 20.21
CA ILE A 302 13.19 14.00 20.01
C ILE A 302 13.75 15.04 19.04
N PHE A 303 13.05 15.34 17.96
CA PHE A 303 13.51 16.31 16.95
C PHE A 303 13.41 17.76 17.43
N ASN A 304 12.35 18.10 18.18
CA ASN A 304 12.13 19.47 18.66
C ASN A 304 12.79 19.77 20.03
N GLY A 305 13.23 18.72 20.75
CA GLY A 305 13.74 18.81 22.11
C GLY A 305 12.66 18.64 23.18
N ILE A 306 13.07 18.22 24.35
CA ILE A 306 12.19 17.88 25.49
C ILE A 306 12.51 18.80 26.66
N GLN A 307 11.47 19.35 27.31
CA GLN A 307 11.59 20.07 28.56
C GLN A 307 11.00 19.22 29.70
N LEU A 308 11.85 18.74 30.60
CA LEU A 308 11.49 17.88 31.73
C LEU A 308 11.99 18.55 33.03
N GLY A 309 11.06 18.90 33.95
CA GLY A 309 11.44 19.39 35.29
C GLY A 309 12.35 20.61 35.31
N GLY A 310 12.27 21.50 34.31
CA GLY A 310 13.15 22.68 34.19
C GLY A 310 14.45 22.42 33.41
N ILE A 311 14.76 21.18 33.02
CA ILE A 311 15.91 20.83 32.18
C ILE A 311 15.44 20.77 30.72
N LYS A 312 16.06 21.59 29.84
CA LYS A 312 15.85 21.53 28.38
C LYS A 312 16.88 20.60 27.75
N LEU A 313 16.43 19.47 27.20
CA LEU A 313 17.24 18.61 26.34
C LEU A 313 17.13 19.13 24.90
N PRO A 314 18.25 19.45 24.22
CA PRO A 314 18.23 19.96 22.86
C PRO A 314 17.72 18.87 21.92
N GLY A 315 16.86 19.27 20.97
CA GLY A 315 16.39 18.37 19.92
C GLY A 315 17.39 18.19 18.79
N ILE A 316 17.15 17.18 17.94
CA ILE A 316 17.98 16.89 16.75
C ILE A 316 18.10 18.15 15.87
N TYR A 317 17.03 18.89 15.67
CA TYR A 317 17.07 20.14 14.87
C TYR A 317 18.02 21.17 15.48
N GLU A 318 18.02 21.37 16.80
CA GLU A 318 18.92 22.29 17.47
C GLU A 318 20.38 21.82 17.39
N LEU A 319 20.62 20.49 17.49
CA LEU A 319 21.96 19.92 17.36
C LEU A 319 22.53 20.10 15.95
N ILE A 320 21.73 19.84 14.93
CA ILE A 320 22.15 20.04 13.53
C ILE A 320 22.38 21.54 13.26
N ASP A 321 21.50 22.41 13.74
CA ASP A 321 21.59 23.86 13.51
C ASP A 321 22.87 24.50 14.09
N ARG A 322 23.44 23.90 15.16
CA ARG A 322 24.74 24.32 15.73
C ARG A 322 25.91 24.10 14.77
N VAL A 323 25.82 23.06 13.89
CA VAL A 323 26.87 22.71 12.95
C VAL A 323 26.59 23.30 11.57
N PHE A 324 25.33 23.32 11.18
CA PHE A 324 24.88 23.67 9.84
C PHE A 324 23.52 24.36 9.90
N LYS A 325 23.46 25.67 9.62
CA LYS A 325 22.22 26.46 9.69
C LYS A 325 21.05 25.76 8.98
N LEU A 326 20.04 25.40 9.75
CA LEU A 326 18.95 24.52 9.33
C LEU A 326 17.71 25.34 8.88
N SER A 327 17.70 25.79 7.61
CA SER A 327 16.51 26.40 7.01
C SER A 327 15.41 25.36 6.70
N PRO A 328 14.13 25.75 6.53
CA PRO A 328 13.06 24.82 6.14
C PRO A 328 13.38 23.99 4.89
N LEU A 329 13.90 24.63 3.83
CA LEU A 329 14.25 23.90 2.61
C LEU A 329 15.42 22.92 2.82
N ARG A 330 16.37 23.25 3.70
CA ARG A 330 17.46 22.32 4.05
C ARG A 330 16.95 21.11 4.83
N LYS A 331 15.97 21.30 5.73
CA LYS A 331 15.28 20.18 6.40
C LYS A 331 14.63 19.25 5.38
N ILE A 332 13.85 19.80 4.45
CA ILE A 332 13.21 19.03 3.38
C ILE A 332 14.27 18.26 2.56
N GLY A 333 15.38 18.91 2.18
CA GLY A 333 16.47 18.27 1.46
C GLY A 333 17.11 17.11 2.24
N ILE A 334 17.36 17.27 3.55
CA ILE A 334 17.87 16.19 4.42
C ILE A 334 16.89 15.02 4.40
N GLY A 335 15.57 15.27 4.52
CA GLY A 335 14.56 14.25 4.46
C GLY A 335 14.55 13.49 3.13
N PHE A 336 14.74 14.17 2.00
CA PHE A 336 14.87 13.52 0.69
C PHE A 336 16.09 12.58 0.65
N PHE A 337 17.24 12.99 1.17
CA PHE A 337 18.41 12.12 1.25
C PHE A 337 18.21 10.95 2.21
N LEU A 338 17.48 11.11 3.31
CA LEU A 338 17.14 10.00 4.23
C LEU A 338 16.17 8.99 3.60
N THR A 339 15.31 9.42 2.67
CA THR A 339 14.38 8.52 1.97
C THR A 339 15.13 7.52 1.08
N VAL A 340 16.31 7.89 0.55
CA VAL A 340 17.10 6.98 -0.30
C VAL A 340 17.52 5.71 0.46
N PRO A 341 18.25 5.75 1.59
CA PRO A 341 18.60 4.54 2.34
C PRO A 341 17.37 3.82 2.90
N ALA A 342 16.26 4.53 3.19
CA ALA A 342 15.00 3.90 3.59
C ALA A 342 14.44 2.95 2.53
N PHE A 343 14.70 3.19 1.24
CA PHE A 343 14.30 2.34 0.13
C PHE A 343 15.40 1.37 -0.34
N LEU A 344 16.68 1.71 -0.16
CA LEU A 344 17.77 0.79 -0.44
C LEU A 344 17.75 -0.42 0.50
N LEU A 345 17.29 -0.25 1.73
CA LEU A 345 17.18 -1.36 2.68
C LEU A 345 16.13 -2.39 2.25
N PRO A 346 14.89 -2.05 1.88
CA PRO A 346 13.96 -2.98 1.25
C PRO A 346 14.49 -3.60 -0.05
N ALA A 347 15.24 -2.86 -0.87
CA ALA A 347 15.88 -3.43 -2.06
C ALA A 347 16.87 -4.54 -1.70
N TRP A 348 17.70 -4.32 -0.68
CA TRP A 348 18.61 -5.33 -0.17
C TRP A 348 17.85 -6.52 0.44
N ILE A 349 16.83 -6.27 1.29
CA ILE A 349 15.98 -7.34 1.84
C ILE A 349 15.40 -8.19 0.71
N GLN A 350 14.89 -7.57 -0.35
CA GLN A 350 14.31 -8.28 -1.48
C GLN A 350 15.37 -9.10 -2.24
N SER A 351 16.56 -8.55 -2.44
CA SER A 351 17.67 -9.29 -3.06
C SER A 351 18.05 -10.55 -2.28
N GLU A 352 18.03 -10.49 -0.93
CA GLU A 352 18.26 -11.65 -0.09
C GLU A 352 17.10 -12.67 -0.20
N ILE A 353 15.85 -12.19 -0.20
CA ILE A 353 14.66 -13.05 -0.41
C ILE A 353 14.72 -13.71 -1.79
N ASP A 354 15.02 -12.95 -2.85
CA ASP A 354 15.16 -13.48 -4.23
C ASP A 354 16.30 -14.50 -4.34
N SER A 355 17.32 -14.40 -3.47
CA SER A 355 18.39 -15.41 -3.38
C SER A 355 18.00 -16.67 -2.59
N GLY A 356 16.80 -16.68 -1.98
CA GLY A 356 16.29 -17.79 -1.16
C GLY A 356 16.56 -17.65 0.33
N ALA A 357 17.04 -16.49 0.82
CA ALA A 357 17.24 -16.27 2.25
C ALA A 357 15.91 -15.94 2.95
N VAL A 358 15.71 -16.48 4.14
CA VAL A 358 14.57 -16.15 4.99
C VAL A 358 14.91 -14.92 5.84
N MET A 359 14.40 -13.77 5.40
CA MET A 359 14.64 -12.50 6.08
C MET A 359 13.63 -12.25 7.18
N ASN A 360 14.09 -11.87 8.39
CA ASN A 360 13.19 -11.54 9.48
C ASN A 360 12.64 -10.11 9.35
N ILE A 361 11.37 -9.91 9.74
CA ILE A 361 10.65 -8.64 9.65
C ILE A 361 11.34 -7.48 10.42
N SER A 362 12.21 -7.77 11.38
CA SER A 362 12.97 -6.75 12.11
C SER A 362 13.85 -5.87 11.20
N TRP A 363 14.32 -6.37 10.07
CA TRP A 363 15.04 -5.57 9.08
C TRP A 363 14.15 -4.50 8.44
N GLN A 364 12.89 -4.85 8.17
CA GLN A 364 11.95 -3.87 7.62
C GLN A 364 11.56 -2.82 8.67
N LEU A 365 11.54 -3.17 9.98
CA LEU A 365 11.36 -2.17 11.06
C LEU A 365 12.43 -1.08 11.01
N LEU A 366 13.70 -1.43 10.72
CA LEU A 366 14.77 -0.43 10.55
C LEU A 366 14.48 0.51 9.36
N ALA A 367 13.97 -0.01 8.26
CA ALA A 367 13.54 0.81 7.12
C ALA A 367 12.44 1.79 7.52
N TYR A 368 11.44 1.35 8.32
CA TYR A 368 10.38 2.23 8.85
C TYR A 368 10.94 3.33 9.76
N VAL A 369 11.94 3.03 10.61
CA VAL A 369 12.60 4.05 11.46
C VAL A 369 13.21 5.15 10.60
N ILE A 370 13.97 4.79 9.55
CA ILE A 370 14.60 5.75 8.65
C ILE A 370 13.55 6.53 7.86
N MET A 371 12.52 5.86 7.34
CA MET A 371 11.45 6.48 6.57
C MET A 371 10.64 7.46 7.43
N THR A 372 10.32 7.10 8.68
CA THR A 372 9.61 7.99 9.60
C THR A 372 10.46 9.20 10.00
N ALA A 373 11.78 9.03 10.15
CA ALA A 373 12.67 10.18 10.34
C ALA A 373 12.65 11.11 9.13
N ALA A 374 12.69 10.56 7.91
CA ALA A 374 12.56 11.35 6.68
C ALA A 374 11.20 12.07 6.62
N GLU A 375 10.12 11.42 7.03
CA GLU A 375 8.79 12.02 7.11
C GLU A 375 8.74 13.23 8.03
N VAL A 376 9.35 13.16 9.23
CA VAL A 376 9.42 14.29 10.16
C VAL A 376 10.14 15.48 9.52
N PHE A 377 11.23 15.21 8.78
CA PHE A 377 11.96 16.27 8.06
C PHE A 377 11.16 16.86 6.90
N VAL A 378 10.45 16.06 6.11
CA VAL A 378 9.76 16.52 4.89
C VAL A 378 8.36 17.00 5.20
N SER A 379 7.51 16.14 5.76
CA SER A 379 6.06 16.36 5.86
C SER A 379 5.74 17.53 6.78
N ILE A 380 6.22 17.50 8.03
CA ILE A 380 5.95 18.54 9.02
C ILE A 380 6.54 19.88 8.56
N THR A 381 7.78 19.87 8.09
CA THR A 381 8.45 21.10 7.64
C THR A 381 7.78 21.68 6.39
N CYS A 382 7.39 20.86 5.42
CA CYS A 382 6.74 21.35 4.21
C CYS A 382 5.35 21.93 4.51
N LEU A 383 4.61 21.31 5.44
CA LEU A 383 3.32 21.81 5.91
C LEU A 383 3.46 23.20 6.55
N GLU A 384 4.38 23.34 7.50
CA GLU A 384 4.68 24.62 8.18
C GLU A 384 5.17 25.67 7.18
N PHE A 385 6.09 25.30 6.31
CA PHE A 385 6.62 26.18 5.27
C PHE A 385 5.52 26.66 4.34
N SER A 386 4.66 25.77 3.85
CA SER A 386 3.53 26.12 2.99
C SER A 386 2.61 27.13 3.66
N TYR A 387 2.31 26.93 4.95
CA TYR A 387 1.46 27.83 5.71
C TYR A 387 2.09 29.24 5.88
N THR A 388 3.40 29.33 6.11
CA THR A 388 4.12 30.60 6.28
C THR A 388 4.34 31.37 4.98
N GLN A 389 4.44 30.66 3.86
CA GLN A 389 4.60 31.25 2.52
C GLN A 389 3.26 31.60 1.84
N ALA A 390 2.12 31.27 2.46
CA ALA A 390 0.79 31.54 1.93
C ALA A 390 0.28 32.91 2.33
N PRO A 391 -0.23 33.75 1.39
CA PRO A 391 -0.99 34.96 1.72
C PRO A 391 -2.17 34.64 2.66
N LYS A 392 -2.53 35.59 3.54
CA LYS A 392 -3.49 35.40 4.65
C LYS A 392 -4.79 34.69 4.21
N LYS A 393 -5.35 35.09 3.08
CA LYS A 393 -6.63 34.60 2.57
C LYS A 393 -6.53 33.34 1.69
N MET A 394 -5.31 32.92 1.32
CA MET A 394 -5.05 31.75 0.45
C MET A 394 -4.57 30.52 1.20
N LYS A 395 -4.49 30.56 2.53
CA LYS A 395 -3.95 29.45 3.32
C LYS A 395 -4.64 28.12 3.06
N SER A 396 -5.97 28.10 2.97
CA SER A 396 -6.74 26.87 2.67
C SER A 396 -6.36 26.25 1.32
N ILE A 397 -6.24 27.07 0.26
CA ILE A 397 -5.86 26.61 -1.07
C ILE A 397 -4.41 26.12 -1.12
N VAL A 398 -3.49 26.83 -0.47
CA VAL A 398 -2.07 26.42 -0.42
C VAL A 398 -1.94 25.09 0.33
N MET A 399 -2.68 24.91 1.43
CA MET A 399 -2.72 23.64 2.15
C MET A 399 -3.33 22.51 1.31
N ALA A 400 -4.39 22.81 0.55
CA ALA A 400 -4.95 21.83 -0.39
C ALA A 400 -3.98 21.51 -1.54
N ALA A 401 -3.24 22.49 -2.04
CA ALA A 401 -2.18 22.26 -3.04
C ALA A 401 -1.01 21.44 -2.49
N TYR A 402 -0.69 21.58 -1.20
CA TYR A 402 0.27 20.69 -0.54
C TYR A 402 -0.24 19.22 -0.55
N LEU A 403 -1.51 18.99 -0.21
CA LEU A 403 -2.12 17.65 -0.29
C LEU A 403 -2.12 17.10 -1.72
N LEU A 404 -2.22 17.95 -2.74
CA LEU A 404 -2.10 17.53 -4.13
C LEU A 404 -0.71 16.93 -4.44
N SER A 405 0.35 17.29 -3.72
CA SER A 405 1.67 16.64 -3.88
C SER A 405 1.63 15.15 -3.55
N VAL A 406 0.82 14.75 -2.55
CA VAL A 406 0.58 13.33 -2.22
C VAL A 406 -0.12 12.63 -3.37
N SER A 407 -1.15 13.27 -3.93
CA SER A 407 -1.89 12.75 -5.09
C SER A 407 -0.96 12.53 -6.30
N LEU A 408 -0.13 13.52 -6.64
CA LEU A 408 0.80 13.44 -7.77
C LEU A 408 1.83 12.32 -7.58
N GLY A 409 2.37 12.14 -6.37
CA GLY A 409 3.26 11.04 -6.04
C GLY A 409 2.60 9.68 -6.28
N ASN A 410 1.37 9.52 -5.84
CA ASN A 410 0.62 8.27 -6.01
C ASN A 410 0.21 8.02 -7.47
N ILE A 411 -0.09 9.07 -8.26
CA ILE A 411 -0.30 8.93 -9.73
C ILE A 411 0.96 8.37 -10.40
N LEU A 412 2.14 8.86 -10.01
CA LEU A 412 3.40 8.33 -10.55
C LEU A 412 3.55 6.85 -10.24
N VAL A 413 3.32 6.43 -8.99
CA VAL A 413 3.42 5.00 -8.59
C VAL A 413 2.38 4.16 -9.32
N THR A 414 1.14 4.65 -9.46
CA THR A 414 0.10 4.00 -10.27
C THR A 414 0.57 3.80 -11.70
N GLY A 415 1.08 4.86 -12.33
CA GLY A 415 1.59 4.79 -13.70
C GLY A 415 2.72 3.79 -13.87
N VAL A 416 3.69 3.77 -12.93
CA VAL A 416 4.77 2.79 -12.94
C VAL A 416 4.21 1.37 -12.85
N ASN A 417 3.33 1.08 -11.88
CA ASN A 417 2.77 -0.26 -11.70
C ASN A 417 1.92 -0.73 -12.89
N ILE A 418 1.23 0.17 -13.60
CA ILE A 418 0.53 -0.18 -14.84
C ILE A 418 1.55 -0.46 -15.96
N PHE A 419 2.58 0.39 -16.09
CA PHE A 419 3.56 0.29 -17.18
C PHE A 419 4.44 -0.95 -17.09
N ILE A 420 4.80 -1.38 -15.87
CA ILE A 420 5.66 -2.55 -15.66
C ILE A 420 4.92 -3.89 -15.85
N GLN A 421 3.58 -3.91 -15.82
CA GLN A 421 2.82 -5.14 -16.03
C GLN A 421 3.10 -5.74 -17.40
N THR A 422 3.20 -7.06 -17.44
CA THR A 422 3.17 -7.85 -18.67
C THR A 422 1.89 -8.66 -18.65
N GLU A 423 1.16 -8.62 -19.76
CA GLU A 423 -0.04 -9.43 -19.93
C GLU A 423 0.34 -10.89 -20.12
N ALA A 424 -0.50 -11.79 -19.64
CA ALA A 424 -0.37 -13.22 -19.91
C ALA A 424 -0.43 -13.48 -21.43
N PRO A 425 0.19 -14.54 -21.93
CA PRO A 425 -0.01 -14.99 -23.28
C PRO A 425 -1.45 -15.48 -23.47
N THR A 426 -2.14 -14.94 -24.47
CA THR A 426 -3.53 -15.26 -24.77
C THR A 426 -3.74 -15.52 -26.25
N PHE A 427 -4.79 -16.23 -26.60
CA PHE A 427 -5.32 -16.28 -27.96
C PHE A 427 -6.83 -16.30 -27.95
N GLU A 428 -7.46 -15.83 -29.03
CA GLU A 428 -8.90 -15.94 -29.23
C GLU A 428 -9.21 -17.30 -29.86
N ALA A 429 -9.88 -18.17 -29.11
CA ALA A 429 -10.44 -19.41 -29.64
C ALA A 429 -11.73 -19.04 -30.37
N ASP A 430 -11.62 -18.85 -31.68
CA ASP A 430 -12.66 -18.38 -32.59
C ASP A 430 -13.59 -19.50 -33.11
N MET A 431 -13.22 -20.76 -32.87
CA MET A 431 -13.95 -21.94 -33.29
C MET A 431 -13.91 -23.05 -32.24
N THR A 432 -14.96 -23.85 -32.19
CA THR A 432 -14.99 -25.12 -31.39
C THR A 432 -14.02 -26.14 -31.92
N GLY A 433 -13.44 -26.96 -31.04
CA GLY A 433 -12.50 -28.01 -31.40
C GLY A 433 -11.22 -28.03 -30.58
N GLU A 434 -10.26 -28.86 -30.99
CA GLU A 434 -8.99 -29.00 -30.28
C GLU A 434 -7.95 -27.98 -30.79
N TYR A 435 -7.38 -27.22 -29.88
CA TYR A 435 -6.16 -26.43 -30.10
C TYR A 435 -5.01 -27.10 -29.34
N VAL A 436 -3.85 -27.24 -29.98
CA VAL A 436 -2.62 -27.66 -29.30
C VAL A 436 -1.63 -26.53 -29.34
N VAL A 437 -1.24 -26.07 -28.17
CA VAL A 437 -0.29 -24.96 -28.00
C VAL A 437 1.01 -25.50 -27.42
N MET A 438 2.12 -25.07 -27.96
CA MET A 438 3.46 -25.47 -27.55
C MET A 438 4.20 -24.30 -26.91
N LEU A 439 4.73 -24.52 -25.72
CA LEU A 439 5.70 -23.66 -25.08
C LEU A 439 7.10 -24.15 -25.37
N THR A 440 7.98 -23.24 -25.78
CA THR A 440 9.40 -23.50 -26.03
C THR A 440 10.23 -22.63 -25.10
N GLY A 441 11.13 -23.24 -24.33
CA GLY A 441 12.19 -22.58 -23.57
C GLY A 441 13.54 -22.81 -24.25
N LYS A 442 14.23 -21.74 -24.64
CA LYS A 442 15.52 -21.81 -25.34
C LYS A 442 16.58 -20.98 -24.61
N ASP A 443 17.62 -21.65 -24.13
CA ASP A 443 18.85 -21.04 -23.64
C ASP A 443 19.95 -21.06 -24.73
N ALA A 444 21.20 -20.75 -24.34
CA ALA A 444 22.34 -20.76 -25.27
C ALA A 444 22.69 -22.15 -25.84
N SER A 445 22.30 -23.22 -25.13
CA SER A 445 22.76 -24.59 -25.39
C SER A 445 21.61 -25.58 -25.67
N HIS A 446 20.41 -25.28 -25.17
CA HIS A 446 19.27 -26.20 -25.17
C HIS A 446 18.01 -25.55 -25.75
N SER A 447 17.13 -26.36 -26.31
CA SER A 447 15.77 -25.97 -26.70
C SER A 447 14.82 -27.06 -26.29
N ILE A 448 14.00 -26.78 -25.28
CA ILE A 448 13.05 -27.71 -24.67
C ILE A 448 11.64 -27.22 -24.96
N THR A 449 10.71 -28.17 -25.18
CA THR A 449 9.31 -27.85 -25.48
C THR A 449 8.37 -28.69 -24.63
N ASP A 450 7.24 -28.11 -24.30
CA ASP A 450 6.08 -28.79 -23.72
C ASP A 450 4.79 -28.34 -24.42
N LYS A 451 3.71 -29.08 -24.26
CA LYS A 451 2.46 -28.86 -24.99
C LYS A 451 1.28 -28.93 -24.05
N VAL A 452 0.31 -28.05 -24.28
CA VAL A 452 -1.00 -28.07 -23.65
C VAL A 452 -2.09 -28.25 -24.72
N LYS A 453 -3.07 -29.08 -24.40
CA LYS A 453 -4.27 -29.25 -25.23
C LYS A 453 -5.41 -28.43 -24.68
N ILE A 454 -6.12 -27.76 -25.55
CA ILE A 454 -7.23 -26.89 -25.19
C ILE A 454 -8.41 -27.29 -26.02
N GLN A 455 -9.39 -27.90 -25.37
CA GLN A 455 -10.65 -28.29 -25.99
C GLN A 455 -11.67 -27.19 -25.87
N VAL A 456 -12.12 -26.66 -26.98
CA VAL A 456 -13.05 -25.52 -27.05
C VAL A 456 -14.45 -26.01 -27.39
N TYR A 457 -15.43 -25.64 -26.59
CA TYR A 457 -16.86 -26.00 -26.73
C TYR A 457 -17.71 -24.78 -27.08
N GLU A 458 -18.94 -25.00 -27.56
CA GLU A 458 -19.92 -23.92 -27.68
C GLU A 458 -20.37 -23.43 -26.30
N ASN A 459 -20.82 -22.19 -26.23
CA ASN A 459 -21.26 -21.57 -24.97
C ASN A 459 -22.39 -22.40 -24.31
N GLY A 460 -22.17 -22.80 -23.06
CA GLY A 460 -23.11 -23.62 -22.28
C GLY A 460 -22.90 -25.14 -22.38
N GLU A 461 -21.92 -25.63 -23.14
CA GLU A 461 -21.60 -27.07 -23.25
C GLU A 461 -20.44 -27.53 -22.34
N VAL A 462 -19.73 -26.59 -21.70
CA VAL A 462 -18.68 -26.98 -20.75
C VAL A 462 -19.33 -27.57 -19.50
N VAL A 463 -19.41 -28.87 -19.44
CA VAL A 463 -19.76 -29.61 -18.22
C VAL A 463 -18.53 -29.59 -17.32
N ASN A 464 -18.58 -28.86 -16.20
CA ASN A 464 -17.55 -28.93 -15.18
C ASN A 464 -17.43 -30.34 -14.59
N ASN A 465 -16.73 -31.23 -15.28
CA ASN A 465 -16.36 -32.57 -14.80
C ASN A 465 -14.95 -32.55 -14.19
N THR A 466 -14.67 -31.61 -13.32
CA THR A 466 -13.45 -31.62 -12.50
C THR A 466 -13.79 -31.49 -11.03
N GLU A 467 -14.62 -32.39 -10.49
CA GLU A 467 -14.36 -32.85 -9.13
C GLU A 467 -13.12 -33.73 -9.23
N SER A 468 -11.96 -33.16 -8.96
CA SER A 468 -10.75 -33.92 -8.71
C SER A 468 -10.99 -34.73 -7.44
N ASP A 469 -11.17 -36.03 -7.58
CA ASP A 469 -11.16 -37.03 -6.47
C ASP A 469 -9.78 -37.13 -5.80
N ALA A 470 -8.84 -36.20 -6.09
CA ALA A 470 -7.56 -36.16 -5.42
C ALA A 470 -7.76 -35.62 -4.00
N PRO A 471 -7.27 -36.29 -2.95
CA PRO A 471 -7.33 -35.79 -1.58
C PRO A 471 -6.66 -34.40 -1.52
N PRO A 472 -7.16 -33.47 -0.70
CA PRO A 472 -6.62 -32.13 -0.60
C PRO A 472 -5.11 -32.21 -0.33
N GLN A 473 -4.33 -31.46 -1.10
CA GLN A 473 -2.89 -31.41 -0.89
C GLN A 473 -2.60 -30.66 0.40
N MET A 474 -2.05 -31.35 1.41
CA MET A 474 -1.75 -30.77 2.73
C MET A 474 -0.37 -30.13 2.79
N LEU A 475 0.53 -30.49 1.88
CA LEU A 475 1.92 -30.04 1.81
C LEU A 475 2.37 -29.94 0.35
N THR A 476 3.01 -28.85 -0.01
CA THR A 476 3.80 -28.73 -1.24
C THR A 476 5.28 -28.53 -0.90
N VAL A 477 6.16 -28.91 -1.81
CA VAL A 477 7.61 -28.68 -1.70
C VAL A 477 8.14 -28.27 -3.07
N ASP A 478 9.18 -27.45 -3.12
CA ASP A 478 9.88 -27.15 -4.37
C ASP A 478 10.25 -28.43 -5.09
N PRO A 479 9.74 -28.71 -6.30
CA PRO A 479 9.88 -30.01 -6.92
C PRO A 479 11.33 -30.36 -7.30
N ILE A 480 12.10 -29.34 -7.69
CA ILE A 480 13.49 -29.48 -8.11
C ILE A 480 14.27 -28.20 -7.84
N LYS A 481 15.50 -28.31 -7.36
CA LYS A 481 16.47 -27.22 -7.20
C LYS A 481 17.81 -27.65 -7.76
N ALA A 482 18.66 -26.67 -8.15
CA ALA A 482 20.01 -26.94 -8.63
C ALA A 482 21.01 -26.03 -7.94
N ALA A 483 22.24 -26.54 -7.79
CA ALA A 483 23.40 -25.82 -7.24
C ALA A 483 24.70 -26.24 -7.95
N ARG A 484 25.72 -25.41 -7.85
CA ARG A 484 27.08 -25.80 -8.22
C ARG A 484 27.72 -26.63 -7.10
N PRO A 485 28.67 -27.54 -7.38
CA PRO A 485 29.37 -28.27 -6.35
C PRO A 485 30.00 -27.35 -5.29
N GLY A 486 29.62 -27.56 -4.02
CA GLY A 486 30.06 -26.72 -2.90
C GLY A 486 29.21 -25.46 -2.67
N GLU A 487 28.23 -25.19 -3.47
CA GLU A 487 27.24 -24.11 -3.29
C GLU A 487 26.05 -24.64 -2.50
N SER A 488 25.47 -23.79 -1.65
CA SER A 488 24.27 -24.10 -0.89
C SER A 488 23.02 -23.64 -1.63
N VAL A 489 21.94 -24.43 -1.58
CA VAL A 489 20.64 -24.07 -2.10
C VAL A 489 19.56 -24.31 -1.06
N THR A 490 18.55 -23.42 -0.99
CA THR A 490 17.43 -23.55 -0.06
C THR A 490 16.21 -24.14 -0.77
N VAL A 491 15.61 -25.16 -0.16
CA VAL A 491 14.40 -25.84 -0.61
C VAL A 491 13.27 -25.48 0.36
N PHE A 492 12.11 -25.10 -0.15
CA PHE A 492 10.96 -24.69 0.64
C PHE A 492 9.84 -25.71 0.59
N ALA A 493 9.15 -25.86 1.73
CA ALA A 493 7.91 -26.61 1.87
C ALA A 493 6.81 -25.67 2.36
N GLN A 494 5.66 -25.70 1.72
CA GLN A 494 4.52 -24.89 2.10
C GLN A 494 3.44 -25.78 2.73
N ASN A 495 3.04 -25.44 3.96
CA ASN A 495 1.86 -25.98 4.60
C ASN A 495 0.61 -25.39 3.94
N LEU A 496 -0.28 -26.25 3.44
CA LEU A 496 -1.57 -25.87 2.85
C LEU A 496 -2.73 -26.10 3.83
N MET A 497 -2.47 -26.55 5.06
CA MET A 497 -3.48 -26.73 6.12
C MET A 497 -3.61 -25.40 6.89
N GLU A 498 -4.47 -24.51 6.44
CA GLU A 498 -4.62 -23.17 7.02
C GLU A 498 -5.37 -23.14 8.37
N ASP A 499 -6.15 -24.18 8.71
CA ASP A 499 -7.10 -24.18 9.84
C ASP A 499 -6.69 -25.01 11.07
N SER A 500 -5.42 -25.40 11.22
CA SER A 500 -5.04 -26.17 12.40
C SER A 500 -4.54 -25.30 13.56
N GLU A 501 -5.14 -25.48 14.75
CA GLU A 501 -4.66 -24.85 16.00
C GLU A 501 -3.23 -25.32 16.38
N ASP A 502 -2.78 -26.44 15.83
CA ASP A 502 -1.46 -27.00 16.09
C ASP A 502 -0.40 -26.44 15.11
N SER A 503 0.70 -25.97 15.62
CA SER A 503 1.85 -25.53 14.81
C SER A 503 2.48 -26.69 14.05
N PRO A 504 2.72 -26.57 12.73
CA PRO A 504 3.35 -27.61 11.95
C PRO A 504 4.81 -27.83 12.38
N SER A 505 5.25 -29.08 12.45
CA SER A 505 6.64 -29.46 12.60
C SER A 505 7.18 -30.04 11.31
N PHE A 506 8.42 -29.71 10.95
CA PHE A 506 9.07 -30.15 9.72
C PHE A 506 10.34 -30.95 10.03
N GLU A 507 10.50 -32.09 9.38
CA GLU A 507 11.68 -32.92 9.46
C GLU A 507 12.20 -33.18 8.04
N TRP A 508 13.40 -32.66 7.73
CA TRP A 508 14.03 -32.84 6.43
C TRP A 508 15.02 -33.99 6.47
N PHE A 509 15.06 -34.82 5.44
CA PHE A 509 15.92 -35.99 5.39
C PHE A 509 16.32 -36.36 3.94
N SER A 510 17.45 -37.03 3.82
CA SER A 510 17.90 -37.66 2.57
C SER A 510 18.64 -38.95 2.90
N ASP A 511 18.43 -39.95 2.08
CA ASP A 511 19.15 -41.22 2.21
C ASP A 511 20.61 -41.11 1.68
N ASN A 512 20.92 -40.01 0.98
CA ASN A 512 22.26 -39.79 0.44
C ASN A 512 23.13 -38.98 1.38
N THR A 513 24.14 -39.60 1.96
CA THR A 513 25.07 -38.98 2.94
C THR A 513 25.99 -37.92 2.32
N ALA A 514 26.04 -37.79 1.00
CA ALA A 514 26.85 -36.75 0.35
C ALA A 514 26.10 -35.39 0.32
N LEU A 515 24.80 -35.39 0.65
CA LEU A 515 24.02 -34.16 0.81
C LEU A 515 24.02 -33.74 2.28
N THR A 516 24.60 -32.58 2.57
CA THR A 516 24.52 -31.96 3.90
C THR A 516 23.21 -31.18 3.99
N ILE A 517 22.44 -31.39 5.04
CA ILE A 517 21.16 -30.74 5.29
C ILE A 517 21.30 -29.90 6.54
N ASP A 518 21.04 -28.59 6.45
CA ASP A 518 20.91 -27.69 7.57
C ASP A 518 19.44 -27.25 7.67
N ALA A 519 18.71 -27.82 8.63
CA ALA A 519 17.30 -27.56 8.86
C ALA A 519 16.95 -27.83 10.34
N GLN A 520 16.31 -26.85 11.00
CA GLN A 520 15.89 -26.93 12.39
C GLN A 520 14.38 -26.75 12.53
N ASN A 521 13.58 -27.79 12.23
CA ASN A 521 12.12 -27.73 12.34
C ASN A 521 11.50 -26.51 11.63
N THR A 522 12.01 -26.19 10.44
CA THR A 522 11.59 -25.05 9.63
C THR A 522 10.95 -25.52 8.32
N PRO A 523 10.05 -24.73 7.72
CA PRO A 523 9.49 -25.04 6.42
C PRO A 523 10.51 -24.93 5.27
N TYR A 524 11.79 -24.81 5.57
CA TYR A 524 12.87 -24.75 4.60
C TYR A 524 14.12 -25.52 5.10
N ALA A 525 14.88 -26.03 4.16
CA ALA A 525 16.18 -26.64 4.41
C ALA A 525 17.23 -26.03 3.48
N THR A 526 18.38 -25.67 4.03
CA THR A 526 19.55 -25.32 3.24
C THR A 526 20.40 -26.58 3.04
N VAL A 527 20.65 -26.93 1.79
CA VAL A 527 21.35 -28.16 1.41
C VAL A 527 22.57 -27.86 0.57
N GLN A 528 23.61 -28.68 0.73
CA GLN A 528 24.88 -28.53 0.02
C GLN A 528 25.49 -29.89 -0.27
N SER A 529 26.12 -30.04 -1.44
CA SER A 529 27.00 -31.17 -1.75
C SER A 529 28.21 -30.69 -2.59
N SER A 530 29.37 -31.28 -2.35
CA SER A 530 30.57 -31.05 -3.17
C SER A 530 30.67 -32.01 -4.36
N ALA A 531 29.90 -33.08 -4.36
CA ALA A 531 29.86 -34.07 -5.43
C ALA A 531 28.76 -33.77 -6.44
N GLU A 532 29.02 -33.95 -7.74
CA GLU A 532 27.98 -33.89 -8.77
C GLU A 532 27.04 -35.09 -8.65
N GLY A 533 25.72 -34.85 -8.80
CA GLY A 533 24.72 -35.88 -8.73
C GLY A 533 23.30 -35.32 -8.54
N GLU A 534 22.32 -36.21 -8.56
CA GLU A 534 20.93 -35.95 -8.21
C GLU A 534 20.66 -36.53 -6.82
N TYR A 535 20.14 -35.68 -5.94
CA TYR A 535 19.95 -35.98 -4.53
C TYR A 535 18.47 -35.87 -4.17
N PRO A 536 17.77 -36.99 -3.88
CA PRO A 536 16.43 -36.94 -3.31
C PRO A 536 16.46 -36.33 -1.93
N LEU A 537 15.57 -35.36 -1.68
CA LEU A 537 15.39 -34.67 -0.42
C LEU A 537 13.93 -34.84 0.01
N GLY A 538 13.71 -35.48 1.15
CA GLY A 538 12.37 -35.64 1.73
C GLY A 538 12.08 -34.58 2.77
N VAL A 539 10.83 -34.15 2.87
CA VAL A 539 10.29 -33.37 3.97
C VAL A 539 9.08 -34.06 4.56
N LYS A 540 9.07 -34.25 5.84
CA LYS A 540 7.95 -34.77 6.62
C LYS A 540 7.36 -33.62 7.44
N MET A 541 6.11 -33.31 7.19
CA MET A 541 5.33 -32.34 7.97
C MET A 541 4.37 -33.11 8.89
N THR A 542 4.32 -32.69 10.16
CA THR A 542 3.39 -33.22 11.15
C THR A 542 2.58 -32.08 11.75
N VAL A 543 1.26 -32.19 11.73
CA VAL A 543 0.32 -31.25 12.35
C VAL A 543 -0.66 -32.05 13.19
N GLY A 544 -0.61 -31.91 14.52
CA GLY A 544 -1.39 -32.76 15.44
C GLY A 544 -1.07 -34.24 15.24
N THR A 545 -2.06 -35.03 14.85
CA THR A 545 -1.91 -36.49 14.54
C THR A 545 -1.71 -36.78 13.04
N GLN A 546 -1.79 -35.78 12.19
CA GLN A 546 -1.64 -35.94 10.74
C GLN A 546 -0.18 -35.80 10.32
N MET A 547 0.26 -36.66 9.42
CA MET A 547 1.61 -36.67 8.91
C MET A 547 1.59 -36.81 7.39
N VAL A 548 2.35 -35.96 6.71
CA VAL A 548 2.50 -35.97 5.26
C VAL A 548 3.98 -35.91 4.89
N VAL A 549 4.39 -36.69 3.90
CA VAL A 549 5.75 -36.69 3.36
C VAL A 549 5.71 -36.31 1.88
N LYS A 550 6.60 -35.40 1.49
CA LYS A 550 6.82 -34.99 0.10
C LYS A 550 8.31 -35.04 -0.23
N TYR A 551 8.61 -35.14 -1.50
CA TYR A 551 9.99 -35.23 -1.98
C TYR A 551 10.30 -34.11 -2.97
N SER A 552 11.53 -33.61 -2.91
CA SER A 552 12.19 -32.71 -3.83
C SER A 552 13.41 -33.41 -4.43
N THR A 553 13.94 -32.89 -5.52
CA THR A 553 15.22 -33.33 -6.07
C THR A 553 16.19 -32.17 -6.11
N VAL A 554 17.40 -32.37 -5.55
CA VAL A 554 18.48 -31.38 -5.63
C VAL A 554 19.51 -31.87 -6.64
N ILE A 555 19.74 -31.09 -7.67
CA ILE A 555 20.71 -31.37 -8.75
C ILE A 555 21.98 -30.58 -8.46
N VAL A 556 23.12 -31.28 -8.28
CA VAL A 556 24.43 -30.66 -8.15
C VAL A 556 25.26 -30.94 -9.39
N THR A 557 25.59 -29.93 -10.17
CA THR A 557 26.31 -30.09 -11.42
C THR A 557 27.14 -28.86 -11.80
N LYS A 558 28.26 -29.08 -12.49
CA LYS A 558 29.09 -28.03 -13.11
C LYS A 558 28.56 -27.59 -14.48
N ARG A 559 27.77 -28.45 -15.12
CA ARG A 559 27.22 -28.19 -16.46
C ARG A 559 25.98 -27.32 -16.37
N ASN A 560 25.67 -26.62 -17.44
CA ASN A 560 24.36 -26.01 -17.59
C ASN A 560 23.28 -27.10 -17.68
N TRP A 561 22.15 -26.90 -16.99
CA TRP A 561 21.01 -27.82 -17.04
C TRP A 561 19.95 -27.22 -17.97
N PRO A 562 19.28 -28.04 -18.79
CA PRO A 562 18.21 -27.54 -19.66
C PRO A 562 17.12 -26.83 -18.85
N PRO A 563 16.47 -25.78 -19.41
CA PRO A 563 15.33 -25.16 -18.74
C PRO A 563 14.20 -26.16 -18.56
N LEU A 564 13.52 -26.11 -17.41
CA LEU A 564 12.29 -26.85 -17.18
C LEU A 564 11.16 -26.09 -17.91
N VAL A 565 10.48 -26.76 -18.82
CA VAL A 565 9.39 -26.20 -19.60
C VAL A 565 8.10 -26.92 -19.19
N ASN A 566 7.08 -26.14 -18.81
CA ASN A 566 5.76 -26.64 -18.43
C ASN A 566 4.70 -25.72 -19.03
N ALA A 567 3.92 -26.21 -19.95
CA ALA A 567 2.86 -25.49 -20.67
C ALA A 567 1.53 -25.42 -19.88
N GLY A 568 1.52 -25.88 -18.64
CA GLY A 568 0.32 -25.97 -17.81
C GLY A 568 -0.55 -27.20 -18.14
N PRO A 569 -1.62 -27.41 -17.38
CA PRO A 569 -2.55 -28.54 -17.59
C PRO A 569 -3.42 -28.31 -18.82
N ASP A 570 -3.92 -29.42 -19.39
CA ASP A 570 -4.93 -29.37 -20.45
C ASP A 570 -6.18 -28.63 -19.98
N GLN A 571 -6.79 -27.86 -20.87
CA GLN A 571 -7.92 -26.96 -20.56
C GLN A 571 -9.18 -27.37 -21.35
N ALA A 572 -10.33 -27.13 -20.73
CA ALA A 572 -11.64 -27.18 -21.37
C ALA A 572 -12.32 -25.85 -21.22
N VAL A 573 -12.57 -25.12 -22.31
CA VAL A 573 -13.01 -23.72 -22.30
C VAL A 573 -14.13 -23.51 -23.31
N GLU A 574 -14.88 -22.42 -23.16
CA GLU A 574 -15.83 -21.96 -24.17
C GLU A 574 -15.12 -21.12 -25.24
N VAL A 575 -15.80 -20.93 -26.38
CA VAL A 575 -15.33 -20.01 -27.43
C VAL A 575 -15.08 -18.62 -26.84
N GLY A 576 -13.89 -18.06 -27.05
CA GLY A 576 -13.47 -16.77 -26.51
C GLY A 576 -11.97 -16.68 -26.22
N THR A 577 -11.62 -15.77 -25.31
CA THR A 577 -10.22 -15.55 -24.94
C THR A 577 -9.71 -16.68 -24.04
N VAL A 578 -8.65 -17.36 -24.48
CA VAL A 578 -7.94 -18.40 -23.72
C VAL A 578 -6.64 -17.83 -23.19
N THR A 579 -6.40 -17.99 -21.89
CA THR A 579 -5.15 -17.60 -21.22
C THR A 579 -4.25 -18.81 -21.06
N LEU A 580 -2.98 -18.65 -21.42
CA LEU A 580 -1.94 -19.66 -21.27
C LEU A 580 -1.11 -19.36 -20.02
N ASP A 581 -0.77 -20.42 -19.26
CA ASP A 581 0.04 -20.30 -18.05
C ASP A 581 1.23 -21.26 -18.09
N GLY A 582 2.40 -20.70 -18.29
CA GLY A 582 3.68 -21.38 -18.23
C GLY A 582 4.47 -21.08 -16.95
N SER A 583 3.84 -20.56 -15.89
CA SER A 583 4.48 -20.12 -14.65
C SER A 583 5.30 -21.19 -13.93
N ALA A 584 4.97 -22.48 -14.16
CA ALA A 584 5.74 -23.60 -13.65
C ALA A 584 7.07 -23.85 -14.40
N SER A 585 7.33 -23.11 -15.50
CA SER A 585 8.59 -23.16 -16.23
C SER A 585 9.66 -22.33 -15.55
N GLN A 586 10.89 -22.85 -15.47
CA GLN A 586 12.00 -22.14 -14.85
C GLN A 586 13.35 -22.59 -15.41
N ASP A 587 14.36 -21.73 -15.32
CA ASP A 587 15.76 -22.11 -15.45
C ASP A 587 16.39 -22.28 -14.06
N LEU A 588 16.99 -23.46 -13.81
CA LEU A 588 17.50 -23.82 -12.48
C LEU A 588 18.79 -23.06 -12.12
N PHE A 589 19.52 -22.57 -13.12
CA PHE A 589 20.77 -21.80 -12.94
C PHE A 589 20.61 -20.30 -13.20
N ARG A 590 19.36 -19.83 -13.38
CA ARG A 590 19.02 -18.43 -13.64
C ARG A 590 19.70 -17.85 -14.89
N GLU A 591 19.94 -18.68 -15.91
CA GLU A 591 20.40 -18.20 -17.21
C GLU A 591 19.25 -17.54 -17.97
N THR A 592 19.61 -16.72 -18.97
CA THR A 592 18.58 -16.07 -19.80
C THR A 592 17.95 -17.12 -20.74
N VAL A 593 16.68 -17.41 -20.53
CA VAL A 593 15.87 -18.27 -21.37
C VAL A 593 14.91 -17.43 -22.21
N ASN A 594 14.86 -17.68 -23.50
CA ASN A 594 13.88 -17.11 -24.40
C ASN A 594 12.67 -18.04 -24.47
N TRP A 595 11.53 -17.55 -24.00
CA TRP A 595 10.26 -18.28 -24.03
C TRP A 595 9.47 -17.95 -25.27
N SER A 596 8.77 -18.92 -25.84
CA SER A 596 7.85 -18.69 -26.96
C SER A 596 6.70 -19.69 -26.99
N TRP A 597 5.49 -19.16 -27.11
CA TRP A 597 4.28 -19.94 -27.33
C TRP A 597 3.93 -19.98 -28.82
N THR A 598 3.50 -21.13 -29.31
CA THR A 598 3.10 -21.32 -30.70
C THR A 598 1.91 -22.27 -30.80
N ILE A 599 0.85 -21.89 -31.51
CA ILE A 599 -0.24 -22.79 -31.83
C ILE A 599 0.28 -23.75 -32.92
N ILE A 600 0.36 -25.03 -32.60
CA ILE A 600 0.84 -26.08 -33.54
C ILE A 600 -0.29 -26.87 -34.18
N GLN A 601 -1.50 -26.80 -33.60
CA GLN A 601 -2.71 -27.37 -34.15
C GLN A 601 -3.91 -26.51 -33.79
N LYS A 602 -4.83 -26.31 -34.73
CA LYS A 602 -6.08 -25.57 -34.52
C LYS A 602 -7.15 -26.08 -35.51
N PRO A 603 -8.45 -25.88 -35.26
CA PRO A 603 -9.52 -26.22 -36.15
C PRO A 603 -9.34 -25.65 -37.55
N GLU A 604 -9.79 -26.34 -38.57
CA GLU A 604 -9.73 -25.87 -39.96
C GLU A 604 -10.59 -24.61 -40.14
N GLY A 605 -10.00 -23.54 -40.65
CA GLY A 605 -10.65 -22.24 -40.80
C GLY A 605 -10.44 -21.28 -39.62
N SER A 606 -9.86 -21.71 -38.49
CA SER A 606 -9.54 -20.81 -37.37
C SER A 606 -8.43 -19.80 -37.74
N GLU A 607 -8.62 -18.55 -37.36
CA GLU A 607 -7.63 -17.44 -37.50
C GLU A 607 -6.84 -17.18 -36.21
N ALA A 608 -7.03 -17.97 -35.15
CA ALA A 608 -6.43 -17.81 -33.84
C ALA A 608 -4.91 -17.59 -33.91
N GLN A 609 -4.42 -16.57 -33.20
CA GLN A 609 -3.00 -16.20 -33.06
C GLN A 609 -2.72 -15.85 -31.59
N ILE A 610 -1.51 -16.18 -31.12
CA ILE A 610 -1.10 -15.87 -29.75
C ILE A 610 -0.66 -14.41 -29.65
N LYS A 611 -1.24 -13.69 -28.69
CA LYS A 611 -0.78 -12.38 -28.22
C LYS A 611 0.17 -12.60 -27.04
N ASN A 612 1.17 -11.75 -26.88
CA ASN A 612 2.17 -11.80 -25.79
C ASN A 612 2.91 -13.17 -25.69
N GLY A 613 3.11 -13.84 -26.82
CA GLY A 613 3.62 -15.20 -26.88
C GLY A 613 5.08 -15.39 -26.40
N THR A 614 5.74 -14.36 -25.90
CA THR A 614 7.09 -14.42 -25.29
C THR A 614 7.06 -14.36 -23.75
N SER A 615 5.90 -14.15 -23.16
CA SER A 615 5.70 -14.21 -21.70
C SER A 615 5.30 -15.60 -21.26
N LEU A 616 5.68 -16.04 -20.07
CA LEU A 616 5.23 -17.31 -19.48
C LEU A 616 3.82 -17.19 -18.88
N THR A 617 3.57 -16.09 -18.22
CA THR A 617 2.31 -15.75 -17.58
C THR A 617 2.20 -14.22 -17.48
N SER A 618 1.15 -13.70 -16.83
CA SER A 618 1.15 -12.30 -16.40
C SER A 618 2.31 -12.08 -15.43
N GLY A 619 3.00 -10.95 -15.54
CA GLY A 619 4.18 -10.69 -14.72
C GLY A 619 4.61 -9.23 -14.76
N THR A 620 5.87 -8.97 -14.50
CA THR A 620 6.43 -7.63 -14.47
C THR A 620 7.68 -7.49 -15.30
N LYS A 621 7.92 -6.27 -15.84
CA LYS A 621 9.14 -5.89 -16.55
C LYS A 621 10.32 -5.62 -15.61
N LEU A 622 10.05 -5.42 -14.32
CA LEU A 622 11.04 -5.21 -13.28
C LEU A 622 10.89 -6.32 -12.25
N THR A 623 12.00 -6.89 -11.80
CA THR A 623 12.02 -7.72 -10.60
C THR A 623 11.64 -6.87 -9.37
N GLU A 624 11.21 -7.51 -8.28
CA GLU A 624 10.86 -6.77 -7.06
C GLU A 624 12.07 -5.99 -6.50
N THR A 625 13.29 -6.54 -6.57
CA THR A 625 14.52 -5.82 -6.22
C THR A 625 14.74 -4.60 -7.13
N GLU A 626 14.58 -4.74 -8.45
CA GLU A 626 14.74 -3.63 -9.41
C GLU A 626 13.68 -2.55 -9.19
N TYR A 627 12.47 -2.92 -8.79
CA TYR A 627 11.40 -2.00 -8.44
C TYR A 627 11.80 -1.05 -7.29
N TYR A 628 12.36 -1.58 -6.21
CA TYR A 628 12.84 -0.75 -5.10
C TYR A 628 14.04 0.10 -5.49
N LEU A 629 14.99 -0.44 -6.28
CA LEU A 629 16.14 0.30 -6.78
C LEU A 629 15.73 1.44 -7.71
N PHE A 630 14.75 1.22 -8.59
CA PHE A 630 14.21 2.24 -9.49
C PHE A 630 13.72 3.46 -8.70
N PHE A 631 12.89 3.27 -7.67
CA PHE A 631 12.42 4.37 -6.84
C PHE A 631 13.54 5.01 -6.00
N SER A 632 14.50 4.23 -5.51
CA SER A 632 15.68 4.75 -4.79
C SER A 632 16.50 5.69 -5.67
N VAL A 633 16.74 5.34 -6.94
CA VAL A 633 17.46 6.17 -7.92
C VAL A 633 16.67 7.43 -8.25
N LEU A 634 15.37 7.33 -8.49
CA LEU A 634 14.51 8.50 -8.72
C LEU A 634 14.55 9.48 -7.55
N MET A 635 14.50 8.95 -6.31
CA MET A 635 14.58 9.79 -5.12
C MET A 635 15.94 10.45 -4.97
N LEU A 636 17.04 9.75 -5.26
CA LEU A 636 18.38 10.32 -5.25
C LEU A 636 18.51 11.45 -6.26
N ILE A 637 18.04 11.25 -7.50
CA ILE A 637 18.01 12.31 -8.53
C ILE A 637 17.20 13.51 -8.03
N THR A 638 16.03 13.27 -7.45
CA THR A 638 15.17 14.32 -6.87
C THR A 638 15.88 15.09 -5.77
N ALA A 639 16.55 14.40 -4.84
CA ALA A 639 17.28 15.01 -3.73
C ALA A 639 18.45 15.89 -4.25
N VAL A 640 19.19 15.41 -5.24
CA VAL A 640 20.30 16.17 -5.86
C VAL A 640 19.79 17.39 -6.61
N LEU A 641 18.72 17.26 -7.40
CA LEU A 641 18.11 18.38 -8.14
C LEU A 641 17.46 19.42 -7.21
N PHE A 642 17.03 19.01 -6.01
CA PHE A 642 16.47 19.93 -5.03
C PHE A 642 17.52 20.90 -4.44
N ILE A 643 18.81 20.51 -4.37
CA ILE A 643 19.87 21.35 -3.78
C ILE A 643 19.98 22.71 -4.49
N PRO A 644 20.24 22.80 -5.82
CA PRO A 644 20.35 24.08 -6.50
C PRO A 644 19.03 24.88 -6.44
N TYR A 645 17.88 24.19 -6.50
CA TYR A 645 16.60 24.85 -6.35
C TYR A 645 16.45 25.52 -4.97
N ALA A 646 16.75 24.81 -3.88
CA ALA A 646 16.70 25.32 -2.53
C ALA A 646 17.67 26.50 -2.29
N MET A 647 18.80 26.54 -3.00
CA MET A 647 19.77 27.65 -2.90
C MET A 647 19.28 28.93 -3.58
N VAL A 648 18.46 28.81 -4.64
CA VAL A 648 17.98 29.96 -5.43
C VAL A 648 16.60 30.44 -4.94
N PHE A 649 15.86 29.62 -4.20
CA PHE A 649 14.53 29.94 -3.74
C PHE A 649 14.54 31.14 -2.78
N LYS A 650 13.73 32.16 -3.08
CA LYS A 650 13.56 33.35 -2.22
C LYS A 650 12.32 33.19 -1.37
N GLU A 651 12.51 32.99 -0.07
CA GLU A 651 11.42 32.94 0.90
C GLU A 651 10.70 34.30 1.00
N ARG A 652 9.37 34.27 1.05
CA ARG A 652 8.50 35.43 1.29
C ARG A 652 7.53 35.06 2.40
N THR A 653 7.91 35.33 3.65
CA THR A 653 7.09 35.01 4.81
C THR A 653 5.95 36.02 4.97
N TYR A 654 4.71 35.52 4.98
CA TYR A 654 3.53 36.31 5.31
C TYR A 654 3.20 36.15 6.80
N ILE A 655 3.76 37.05 7.65
CA ILE A 655 3.45 37.07 9.08
C ILE A 655 2.07 37.70 9.27
N GLN A 656 1.27 37.18 10.19
CA GLN A 656 0.05 37.83 10.62
C GLN A 656 0.49 39.08 11.44
N ASP A 657 0.16 40.31 10.96
CA ASP A 657 0.36 41.48 11.73
C ASP A 657 -0.38 41.37 13.06
N SER A 658 0.29 41.75 14.15
CA SER A 658 -0.36 41.91 15.42
C SER A 658 -1.42 43.03 15.23
N GLN A 659 -2.56 42.91 15.87
CA GLN A 659 -3.73 43.78 15.73
C GLN A 659 -3.48 45.30 15.96
N ALA A 660 -2.27 45.70 16.36
CA ALA A 660 -1.86 47.12 16.47
C ALA A 660 -1.80 47.86 15.11
N ASP A 661 -1.63 47.12 14.00
CA ASP A 661 -1.51 47.75 12.66
C ASP A 661 -2.85 47.82 11.90
N SER A 662 -3.91 47.08 12.33
CA SER A 662 -5.22 47.13 11.69
C SER A 662 -6.10 48.31 12.14
N ASP A 663 -5.78 48.91 13.29
CA ASP A 663 -6.49 50.08 13.83
C ASP A 663 -5.88 51.40 13.36
N ALA A 664 -4.79 51.33 12.57
CA ALA A 664 -4.07 52.51 12.03
C ALA A 664 -4.31 52.74 10.51
N GLN A 665 -5.18 51.97 9.86
CA GLN A 665 -5.69 52.16 8.51
C GLN A 665 -7.22 52.30 8.53
#